data_a6dae3ab4a4dea03c179fdb87a7955dd
#
_entry.id   a6dae3ab4a4dea03c179fdb87a7955dd
#
_cell.length_a   1.000
_cell.length_b   1.000
_cell.length_c   1.000
_cell.angle_alpha   90.00
_cell.angle_beta   90.00
_cell.angle_gamma   90.00
#
_symmetry.space_group_name_H-M   'P 1'
#
loop_
_entity.id
_entity.type
_entity.pdbx_description
1 polymer ?
#
loop_
_entity_poly.entity_id
_entity_poly.type
_entity_poly.pdbx_seq_one_letter_code
_entity_poly.pdbx_strand_id
1 'polypeptide(L)'
;MKRLILTAAALLCTQAHAGAQHLIYPLETAVIQDRDDALAYVQSRYPQTGTLALLDTRQSLLGTHYHFAPQNDAGQPCEGAIVVTTDRQGQLYRLFNSLPDDTADCVLNLPLPPRPHTLLSPPAGEIVQATMTVFDPDPRTATGLALEGDHADVDDIVIPASAYQTVTGIEVTRQNGRLYLVNDRVMAVDIQSMAALETGPEQGLVSVADGSSFAFTRQDTAFRDVNAFYHLDHSLQYLAALGFTGVRALFTAPLKIDAQGQNTNNSTYLTDTGILAMGVGGVPDSEDADVVLHEFGHAINYQLVPDWKGGDSDAIGEGFGDYWAGAYSFWVQRDRNERFELDVFANWDGVVGALKSRRSLNDQEARYDPEMDYRAHVSVNGTLSDQLWSTPLFQTLKQAEAVYGEAAFDEFNRVVLEGMAGMGFGMKMHDLARSTVDAAQRLYPQKPYAQWLNARFKHHGILRDALVLAQSNSALTVTGKNQTELSLALIQSGASALNNVQVDLAMPALNWHQVVRSELVAAGAVTRVNESVSIPASLQCGETLSLNAEISFSQDTAQQPVNYQQELTFTYGVPVLSQPLQHSQQAIPDARQINQNGKILLGEALVALNVPAGAGLVSYDFAIQLSLSHPRFSDLKVTVRAPSGRSVTLLNYQSFPLPEKTDTFTMANTAGLSELLGEPMTGNWVLEVTDRVTGQSGKIHSWGVGAVTGYDCSQTGTSTDPQNKQTTDNPAKPENSSSSGGGSLGLFSLLFGVVMALARRRQF
;
A
#
# COMPACT_ATOMS: atom_id res chain seq x y z
N MET A 1 40.10 17.99 6.30
CA MET A 1 39.21 16.88 6.68
C MET A 1 38.90 17.00 8.16
N LYS A 2 37.80 17.64 8.51
CA LYS A 2 37.29 17.67 9.89
C LYS A 2 36.40 16.43 10.08
N ARG A 3 36.79 15.54 10.99
CA ARG A 3 35.93 14.42 11.44
C ARG A 3 34.98 14.99 12.47
N LEU A 4 33.68 15.10 12.12
CA LEU A 4 32.63 15.30 13.12
C LEU A 4 32.35 13.96 13.78
N ILE A 5 32.67 13.87 15.07
CA ILE A 5 32.22 12.76 15.91
C ILE A 5 30.82 13.14 16.37
N LEU A 6 29.82 12.34 15.95
CA LEU A 6 28.42 12.51 16.36
C LEU A 6 28.28 12.18 17.85
N THR A 7 28.02 13.19 18.67
CA THR A 7 27.46 12.98 20.01
C THR A 7 25.94 12.99 19.88
N ALA A 8 25.34 11.83 20.11
CA ALA A 8 23.87 11.67 20.12
C ALA A 8 23.29 12.48 21.31
N ALA A 9 22.64 13.59 21.03
CA ALA A 9 21.75 14.24 21.99
C ALA A 9 20.37 13.57 21.86
N ALA A 10 20.07 12.68 22.80
CA ALA A 10 18.74 12.11 22.93
C ALA A 10 17.78 13.21 23.41
N LEU A 11 17.06 13.83 22.47
CA LEU A 11 15.81 14.51 22.77
C LEU A 11 14.71 13.43 22.78
N LEU A 12 14.02 13.33 23.92
CA LEU A 12 12.76 12.60 24.03
C LEU A 12 11.72 13.26 23.09
N CYS A 13 11.73 12.87 21.84
CA CYS A 13 10.56 13.00 20.98
C CYS A 13 9.68 11.77 21.22
N THR A 14 8.41 11.98 21.43
CA THR A 14 7.37 10.94 21.41
C THR A 14 7.65 10.02 20.23
N GLN A 15 7.91 8.75 20.52
CA GLN A 15 8.18 7.73 19.51
C GLN A 15 6.97 7.64 18.59
N ALA A 16 7.13 8.11 17.34
CA ALA A 16 6.33 7.61 16.26
C ALA A 16 6.75 6.13 16.11
N HIS A 17 5.88 5.21 16.43
CA HIS A 17 6.09 3.79 16.25
C HIS A 17 6.09 3.56 14.74
N ALA A 18 7.27 3.52 14.12
CA ALA A 18 7.39 2.96 12.79
C ALA A 18 6.89 1.52 12.89
N GLY A 19 5.90 1.14 12.08
CA GLY A 19 5.29 -0.18 12.14
C GLY A 19 6.35 -1.26 12.15
N ALA A 20 6.19 -2.26 13.02
CA ALA A 20 7.18 -3.32 13.20
C ALA A 20 7.53 -3.99 11.88
N GLN A 21 8.82 -4.18 11.62
CA GLN A 21 9.30 -4.90 10.44
C GLN A 21 9.47 -6.37 10.81
N HIS A 22 8.76 -7.25 10.12
CA HIS A 22 8.77 -8.68 10.40
C HIS A 22 9.79 -9.46 9.55
N LEU A 23 10.19 -8.90 8.38
CA LEU A 23 11.20 -9.54 7.52
C LEU A 23 12.61 -9.24 7.99
N ILE A 24 13.38 -10.31 8.20
CA ILE A 24 14.78 -10.29 8.67
C ILE A 24 15.63 -11.10 7.68
N TYR A 25 16.75 -10.53 7.25
CA TYR A 25 17.77 -11.21 6.45
C TYR A 25 19.01 -11.43 7.31
N PRO A 26 19.17 -12.64 7.91
CA PRO A 26 20.30 -12.94 8.78
C PRO A 26 21.64 -12.76 8.07
N LEU A 27 22.63 -12.18 8.76
CA LEU A 27 23.98 -12.04 8.22
C LEU A 27 24.80 -13.32 8.40
N GLU A 28 24.42 -14.15 9.35
CA GLU A 28 25.01 -15.47 9.56
C GLU A 28 24.54 -16.47 8.52
N THR A 29 25.43 -17.37 8.14
CA THR A 29 25.09 -18.50 7.27
C THR A 29 24.74 -19.71 8.11
N ALA A 30 23.62 -20.36 7.81
CA ALA A 30 23.20 -21.60 8.44
C ALA A 30 22.64 -22.55 7.36
N VAL A 31 22.87 -23.85 7.53
CA VAL A 31 22.28 -24.89 6.68
C VAL A 31 21.10 -25.48 7.45
N ILE A 32 19.94 -25.43 6.86
CA ILE A 32 18.67 -25.94 7.38
C ILE A 32 18.22 -27.06 6.45
N GLN A 33 18.35 -28.30 6.88
CA GLN A 33 18.01 -29.44 6.05
C GLN A 33 16.56 -29.90 6.21
N ASP A 34 16.03 -29.71 7.42
CA ASP A 34 14.67 -30.11 7.77
C ASP A 34 14.03 -29.16 8.81
N ARG A 35 12.83 -29.53 9.27
CA ARG A 35 12.06 -28.79 10.26
C ARG A 35 12.75 -28.70 11.63
N ASP A 36 13.50 -29.76 12.01
CA ASP A 36 14.12 -29.84 13.33
C ASP A 36 15.34 -28.91 13.38
N ASP A 37 16.10 -28.81 12.27
CA ASP A 37 17.14 -27.80 12.08
C ASP A 37 16.56 -26.38 12.11
N ALA A 38 15.42 -26.16 11.43
CA ALA A 38 14.74 -24.86 11.42
C ALA A 38 14.30 -24.45 12.82
N LEU A 39 13.70 -25.38 13.58
CA LEU A 39 13.28 -25.14 14.97
C LEU A 39 14.48 -24.86 15.87
N ALA A 40 15.54 -25.64 15.76
CA ALA A 40 16.76 -25.46 16.54
C ALA A 40 17.39 -24.08 16.27
N TYR A 41 17.42 -23.66 15.00
CA TYR A 41 17.89 -22.32 14.63
C TYR A 41 17.06 -21.23 15.30
N VAL A 42 15.72 -21.30 15.20
CA VAL A 42 14.82 -20.31 15.84
C VAL A 42 15.04 -20.25 17.34
N GLN A 43 15.07 -21.39 18.03
CA GLN A 43 15.26 -21.46 19.48
C GLN A 43 16.62 -20.89 19.91
N SER A 44 17.67 -21.11 19.13
CA SER A 44 18.99 -20.54 19.40
C SER A 44 19.04 -19.03 19.24
N ARG A 45 18.34 -18.50 18.25
CA ARG A 45 18.32 -17.08 17.88
C ARG A 45 17.36 -16.27 18.75
N TYR A 46 16.24 -16.88 19.13
CA TYR A 46 15.15 -16.29 19.90
C TYR A 46 14.76 -17.16 21.11
N PRO A 47 15.64 -17.28 22.12
CA PRO A 47 15.43 -18.22 23.24
C PRO A 47 14.20 -17.88 24.09
N GLN A 48 13.64 -16.67 23.95
CA GLN A 48 12.42 -16.20 24.63
C GLN A 48 11.11 -16.62 23.94
N THR A 49 11.16 -17.30 22.79
CA THR A 49 9.94 -17.57 21.98
C THR A 49 8.98 -18.59 22.58
N GLY A 50 9.31 -19.21 23.72
CA GLY A 50 8.47 -20.25 24.31
C GLY A 50 8.37 -21.51 23.44
N THR A 51 7.23 -22.21 23.55
CA THR A 51 6.98 -23.42 22.75
C THR A 51 6.44 -23.02 21.37
N LEU A 52 7.07 -23.57 20.33
CA LEU A 52 6.66 -23.38 18.94
C LEU A 52 6.16 -24.70 18.33
N ALA A 53 5.07 -24.64 17.58
CA ALA A 53 4.57 -25.73 16.75
C ALA A 53 4.84 -25.49 15.28
N LEU A 54 5.25 -26.50 14.57
CA LEU A 54 5.28 -26.47 13.10
C LEU A 54 3.83 -26.51 12.59
N LEU A 55 3.41 -25.47 11.87
CA LEU A 55 2.14 -25.44 11.18
C LEU A 55 2.20 -26.11 9.83
N ASP A 56 3.25 -25.81 9.06
CA ASP A 56 3.40 -26.32 7.69
C ASP A 56 4.85 -26.24 7.22
N THR A 57 5.16 -27.01 6.19
CA THR A 57 6.41 -26.92 5.41
C THR A 57 6.06 -26.84 3.93
N ARG A 58 6.38 -25.72 3.30
CA ARG A 58 6.09 -25.47 1.89
C ARG A 58 7.32 -25.28 1.05
N GLN A 59 7.25 -25.77 -0.17
CA GLN A 59 8.25 -25.51 -1.20
C GLN A 59 7.70 -24.48 -2.20
N SER A 60 8.52 -23.51 -2.54
CA SER A 60 8.26 -22.50 -3.56
C SER A 60 9.23 -22.64 -4.74
N LEU A 61 9.18 -21.69 -5.67
CA LEU A 61 10.12 -21.65 -6.79
C LEU A 61 11.55 -21.36 -6.33
N LEU A 62 11.74 -20.66 -5.21
CA LEU A 62 13.04 -20.21 -4.73
C LEU A 62 13.59 -20.99 -3.52
N GLY A 63 12.75 -21.72 -2.79
CA GLY A 63 13.23 -22.44 -1.63
C GLY A 63 12.17 -23.18 -0.81
N THR A 64 12.46 -23.38 0.47
CA THR A 64 11.57 -24.05 1.43
C THR A 64 11.25 -23.13 2.60
N HIS A 65 10.02 -23.17 3.05
CA HIS A 65 9.48 -22.33 4.12
C HIS A 65 8.94 -23.21 5.24
N TYR A 66 9.49 -23.04 6.45
CA TYR A 66 9.07 -23.74 7.67
C TYR A 66 8.28 -22.77 8.53
N HIS A 67 6.94 -22.97 8.62
CA HIS A 67 6.02 -22.10 9.33
C HIS A 67 5.81 -22.59 10.75
N PHE A 68 6.14 -21.78 11.74
CA PHE A 68 5.92 -22.07 13.15
C PHE A 68 4.97 -21.02 13.76
N ALA A 69 4.10 -21.50 14.67
CA ALA A 69 3.28 -20.64 15.53
C ALA A 69 3.62 -20.88 17.01
N PRO A 70 3.51 -19.84 17.85
CA PRO A 70 3.64 -20.00 19.30
C PRO A 70 2.48 -20.84 19.86
N GLN A 71 2.73 -21.55 20.96
CA GLN A 71 1.73 -22.33 21.68
C GLN A 71 1.72 -21.94 23.15
N ASN A 72 0.53 -22.01 23.75
CA ASN A 72 0.38 -21.93 25.19
C ASN A 72 0.77 -23.27 25.87
N ASP A 73 0.73 -23.30 27.20
CA ASP A 73 1.07 -24.49 27.99
C ASP A 73 0.14 -25.70 27.73
N ALA A 74 -1.04 -25.46 27.18
CA ALA A 74 -1.98 -26.50 26.78
C ALA A 74 -1.74 -27.01 25.33
N GLY A 75 -0.72 -26.51 24.62
CA GLY A 75 -0.41 -26.87 23.26
C GLY A 75 -1.36 -26.25 22.21
N GLN A 76 -2.08 -25.22 22.56
CA GLN A 76 -2.99 -24.52 21.64
C GLN A 76 -2.24 -23.39 20.92
N PRO A 77 -2.45 -23.18 19.61
CA PRO A 77 -1.76 -22.13 18.86
C PRO A 77 -2.21 -20.73 19.30
N CYS A 78 -1.23 -19.85 19.40
CA CYS A 78 -1.40 -18.42 19.70
C CYS A 78 -1.16 -17.58 18.45
N GLU A 79 -1.61 -16.32 18.48
CA GLU A 79 -1.30 -15.33 17.44
C GLU A 79 0.20 -15.09 17.35
N GLY A 80 0.66 -14.83 16.12
CA GLY A 80 2.06 -14.66 15.78
C GLY A 80 2.61 -15.81 14.95
N ALA A 81 3.65 -15.54 14.20
CA ALA A 81 4.33 -16.53 13.39
C ALA A 81 5.83 -16.28 13.35
N ILE A 82 6.60 -17.36 13.19
CA ILE A 82 7.98 -17.29 12.73
C ILE A 82 8.17 -18.26 11.57
N VAL A 83 8.63 -17.74 10.44
CA VAL A 83 8.84 -18.54 9.23
C VAL A 83 10.32 -18.52 8.87
N VAL A 84 10.93 -19.70 8.81
CA VAL A 84 12.31 -19.89 8.36
C VAL A 84 12.28 -20.19 6.87
N THR A 85 12.91 -19.34 6.05
CA THR A 85 13.03 -19.55 4.61
C THR A 85 14.45 -19.90 4.23
N THR A 86 14.62 -21.01 3.50
CA THR A 86 15.88 -21.42 2.89
C THR A 86 15.85 -21.23 1.39
N ASP A 87 17.02 -21.20 0.77
CA ASP A 87 17.13 -21.36 -0.68
C ASP A 87 16.98 -22.86 -1.08
N ARG A 88 17.11 -23.14 -2.39
CA ARG A 88 17.02 -24.52 -2.92
C ARG A 88 18.13 -25.46 -2.44
N GLN A 89 19.23 -24.90 -1.92
CA GLN A 89 20.38 -25.65 -1.38
C GLN A 89 20.27 -25.85 0.13
N GLY A 90 19.18 -25.38 0.75
CA GLY A 90 18.97 -25.46 2.19
C GLY A 90 19.74 -24.39 2.98
N GLN A 91 20.33 -23.39 2.32
CA GLN A 91 20.96 -22.28 3.02
C GLN A 91 19.89 -21.34 3.56
N LEU A 92 20.02 -20.95 4.83
CA LEU A 92 19.16 -19.95 5.44
C LEU A 92 19.20 -18.66 4.61
N TYR A 93 18.02 -18.18 4.24
CA TYR A 93 17.89 -17.00 3.41
C TYR A 93 17.27 -15.84 4.15
N ARG A 94 16.10 -16.04 4.77
CA ARG A 94 15.38 -15.01 5.50
C ARG A 94 14.49 -15.59 6.59
N LEU A 95 14.06 -14.73 7.49
CA LEU A 95 13.03 -15.02 8.47
C LEU A 95 11.87 -14.04 8.29
N PHE A 96 10.68 -14.50 8.56
CA PHE A 96 9.55 -13.65 8.92
C PHE A 96 9.28 -13.88 10.41
N ASN A 97 9.13 -12.82 11.21
CA ASN A 97 8.93 -12.92 12.66
C ASN A 97 7.93 -11.87 13.14
N SER A 98 6.71 -12.27 13.41
CA SER A 98 5.65 -11.45 13.99
C SER A 98 5.28 -11.90 15.42
N LEU A 99 6.17 -12.63 16.08
CA LEU A 99 5.95 -13.04 17.47
C LEU A 99 5.82 -11.80 18.37
N PRO A 100 4.90 -11.79 19.34
CA PRO A 100 4.81 -10.70 20.29
C PRO A 100 6.08 -10.63 21.17
N ASP A 101 6.45 -9.41 21.59
CA ASP A 101 7.62 -9.18 22.45
C ASP A 101 7.52 -9.92 23.78
N ASP A 102 6.31 -10.08 24.32
CA ASP A 102 6.02 -10.86 25.53
C ASP A 102 5.16 -12.07 25.16
N THR A 103 5.77 -13.24 25.18
CA THR A 103 5.09 -14.52 24.90
C THR A 103 4.18 -14.99 26.04
N ALA A 104 4.12 -14.28 27.16
CA ALA A 104 3.20 -14.60 28.27
C ALA A 104 1.73 -14.31 27.92
N ASP A 105 1.48 -13.40 26.98
CA ASP A 105 0.14 -13.00 26.55
C ASP A 105 -0.28 -13.75 25.27
N CYS A 106 -0.56 -15.05 25.41
CA CYS A 106 -1.10 -15.83 24.31
C CYS A 106 -2.55 -15.45 23.98
N VAL A 107 -2.76 -14.75 22.90
CA VAL A 107 -4.07 -14.63 22.28
C VAL A 107 -4.29 -15.89 21.42
N LEU A 108 -5.34 -16.66 21.72
CA LEU A 108 -5.58 -17.93 21.03
C LEU A 108 -5.93 -17.71 19.56
N ASN A 109 -5.23 -18.40 18.69
CA ASN A 109 -5.48 -18.45 17.25
C ASN A 109 -5.92 -19.86 16.83
N LEU A 110 -7.11 -20.24 17.24
CA LEU A 110 -7.65 -21.55 16.92
C LEU A 110 -8.13 -21.61 15.48
N PRO A 111 -7.82 -22.69 14.72
CA PRO A 111 -8.42 -22.90 13.43
C PRO A 111 -9.94 -23.04 13.58
N LEU A 112 -10.68 -22.45 12.68
CA LEU A 112 -12.12 -22.62 12.64
C LEU A 112 -12.45 -24.09 12.29
N PRO A 113 -13.27 -24.79 13.10
CA PRO A 113 -13.72 -26.12 12.74
C PRO A 113 -14.60 -26.02 11.48
N PRO A 114 -14.51 -26.99 10.55
CA PRO A 114 -15.40 -27.02 9.40
C PRO A 114 -16.87 -26.90 9.85
N ARG A 115 -17.58 -25.94 9.27
CA ARG A 115 -19.01 -25.76 9.58
C ARG A 115 -19.82 -26.96 9.10
N PRO A 116 -20.87 -27.36 9.82
CA PRO A 116 -21.78 -28.40 9.36
C PRO A 116 -22.37 -28.03 8.00
N HIS A 117 -22.27 -28.92 7.02
CA HIS A 117 -22.78 -28.69 5.68
C HIS A 117 -23.21 -30.03 5.00
N THR A 118 -24.06 -29.91 4.00
CA THR A 118 -24.45 -31.00 3.11
C THR A 118 -24.23 -30.58 1.67
N LEU A 119 -23.53 -31.40 0.89
CA LEU A 119 -23.22 -31.15 -0.51
C LEU A 119 -23.74 -32.27 -1.40
N LEU A 120 -24.27 -31.91 -2.57
CA LEU A 120 -24.28 -32.83 -3.70
C LEU A 120 -22.92 -32.74 -4.41
N SER A 121 -22.30 -33.86 -4.67
CA SER A 121 -21.04 -33.95 -5.38
C SER A 121 -21.17 -34.84 -6.60
N PRO A 122 -20.50 -34.50 -7.72
CA PRO A 122 -20.51 -35.33 -8.91
C PRO A 122 -19.88 -36.69 -8.64
N PRO A 123 -20.37 -37.74 -9.35
CA PRO A 123 -19.84 -39.09 -9.19
C PRO A 123 -18.40 -39.20 -9.77
N ALA A 124 -17.60 -40.08 -9.23
CA ALA A 124 -16.35 -40.48 -9.84
C ALA A 124 -16.61 -41.26 -11.17
N GLY A 125 -15.70 -41.09 -12.12
CA GLY A 125 -15.84 -41.73 -13.43
C GLY A 125 -14.56 -41.59 -14.25
N GLU A 126 -14.68 -41.72 -15.56
CA GLU A 126 -13.57 -41.57 -16.51
C GLU A 126 -13.41 -40.10 -16.93
N ILE A 127 -12.15 -39.60 -16.92
CA ILE A 127 -11.85 -38.26 -17.43
C ILE A 127 -11.93 -38.30 -18.97
N VAL A 128 -12.71 -37.42 -19.54
CA VAL A 128 -12.89 -37.21 -20.98
C VAL A 128 -12.91 -35.74 -21.31
N GLN A 129 -12.77 -35.41 -22.59
CA GLN A 129 -12.82 -34.02 -23.06
C GLN A 129 -14.19 -33.60 -23.50
N ALA A 130 -14.60 -32.40 -23.18
CA ALA A 130 -15.86 -31.80 -23.53
C ALA A 130 -15.69 -30.44 -24.24
N THR A 131 -16.80 -29.99 -24.83
CA THR A 131 -16.95 -28.64 -25.37
C THR A 131 -17.88 -27.83 -24.50
N MET A 132 -17.57 -26.56 -24.23
CA MET A 132 -18.37 -25.67 -23.39
C MET A 132 -18.63 -24.34 -24.09
N THR A 133 -19.69 -23.66 -23.73
CA THR A 133 -19.96 -22.26 -24.06
C THR A 133 -19.81 -21.43 -22.80
N VAL A 134 -18.97 -20.38 -22.89
CA VAL A 134 -18.58 -19.53 -21.75
C VAL A 134 -18.54 -18.05 -22.14
N PHE A 135 -18.57 -17.16 -21.17
CA PHE A 135 -18.02 -15.81 -21.31
C PHE A 135 -16.51 -15.84 -21.07
N ASP A 136 -15.73 -15.00 -21.73
CA ASP A 136 -14.30 -14.92 -21.51
C ASP A 136 -13.76 -13.48 -21.72
N PRO A 137 -13.51 -12.71 -20.62
CA PRO A 137 -13.78 -13.02 -19.22
C PRO A 137 -15.24 -12.76 -18.82
N ASP A 138 -15.92 -11.83 -19.47
CA ASP A 138 -17.29 -11.36 -19.24
C ASP A 138 -17.86 -10.80 -20.55
N PRO A 139 -19.17 -10.57 -20.67
CA PRO A 139 -19.78 -10.16 -21.96
C PRO A 139 -19.40 -8.74 -22.39
N ARG A 140 -19.10 -7.81 -21.46
CA ARG A 140 -18.69 -6.44 -21.82
C ARG A 140 -17.27 -6.43 -22.37
N THR A 141 -16.35 -7.05 -21.63
CA THR A 141 -14.95 -7.16 -22.06
C THR A 141 -14.84 -8.01 -23.33
N ALA A 142 -15.58 -9.14 -23.45
CA ALA A 142 -15.56 -9.97 -24.64
C ALA A 142 -15.98 -9.22 -25.91
N THR A 143 -16.97 -8.34 -25.80
CA THR A 143 -17.49 -7.58 -26.97
C THR A 143 -16.86 -6.21 -27.15
N GLY A 144 -16.24 -5.62 -26.13
CA GLY A 144 -15.79 -4.23 -26.09
C GLY A 144 -16.96 -3.24 -26.05
N LEU A 145 -18.13 -3.66 -25.58
CA LEU A 145 -19.36 -2.85 -25.54
C LEU A 145 -19.75 -2.57 -24.10
N ALA A 146 -20.12 -1.33 -23.83
CA ALA A 146 -20.74 -0.92 -22.57
C ALA A 146 -22.22 -1.34 -22.55
N LEU A 147 -22.49 -2.65 -22.53
CA LEU A 147 -23.84 -3.21 -22.54
C LEU A 147 -24.70 -2.53 -21.48
N GLU A 148 -25.86 -2.01 -21.89
CA GLU A 148 -26.80 -1.29 -21.05
C GLU A 148 -28.03 -2.16 -20.75
N GLY A 149 -28.77 -1.82 -19.68
CA GLY A 149 -29.94 -2.55 -19.19
C GLY A 149 -29.74 -3.03 -17.75
N ASP A 150 -30.69 -3.80 -17.24
CA ASP A 150 -30.58 -4.44 -15.93
C ASP A 150 -29.79 -5.74 -16.06
N HIS A 151 -28.50 -5.69 -15.71
CA HIS A 151 -27.61 -6.87 -15.81
C HIS A 151 -28.05 -8.01 -14.87
N ALA A 152 -28.80 -7.72 -13.82
CA ALA A 152 -29.35 -8.73 -12.92
C ALA A 152 -30.53 -9.50 -13.57
N ASP A 153 -31.27 -8.83 -14.45
CA ASP A 153 -32.39 -9.46 -15.18
C ASP A 153 -31.86 -10.10 -16.47
N VAL A 154 -31.93 -11.43 -16.52
CA VAL A 154 -31.41 -12.20 -17.67
C VAL A 154 -32.25 -11.97 -18.95
N ASP A 155 -33.47 -11.43 -18.83
CA ASP A 155 -34.39 -11.16 -19.95
C ASP A 155 -34.35 -9.69 -20.39
N ASP A 156 -33.82 -8.78 -19.58
CA ASP A 156 -33.84 -7.32 -19.84
C ASP A 156 -32.71 -6.87 -20.79
N ILE A 157 -31.63 -7.60 -20.87
CA ILE A 157 -30.48 -7.26 -21.75
C ILE A 157 -30.19 -8.36 -22.77
N VAL A 158 -30.07 -7.96 -24.03
CA VAL A 158 -29.68 -8.86 -25.12
C VAL A 158 -28.16 -8.95 -25.16
N ILE A 159 -27.62 -10.14 -24.83
CA ILE A 159 -26.19 -10.41 -24.96
C ILE A 159 -25.87 -10.82 -26.41
N PRO A 160 -24.98 -10.12 -27.10
CA PRO A 160 -24.56 -10.48 -28.45
C PRO A 160 -23.97 -11.89 -28.50
N ALA A 161 -24.24 -12.63 -29.57
CA ALA A 161 -23.66 -13.96 -29.76
C ALA A 161 -22.11 -13.97 -29.72
N SER A 162 -21.48 -12.85 -30.06
CA SER A 162 -20.02 -12.66 -30.01
C SER A 162 -19.45 -12.61 -28.57
N ALA A 163 -20.29 -12.46 -27.54
CA ALA A 163 -19.85 -12.54 -26.15
C ALA A 163 -19.61 -13.99 -25.70
N TYR A 164 -20.30 -14.93 -26.33
CA TYR A 164 -20.19 -16.36 -26.02
C TYR A 164 -19.04 -16.98 -26.84
N GLN A 165 -18.12 -17.62 -26.13
CA GLN A 165 -17.02 -18.35 -26.74
C GLN A 165 -17.25 -19.86 -26.60
N THR A 166 -16.92 -20.60 -27.66
CA THR A 166 -16.91 -22.06 -27.62
C THR A 166 -15.49 -22.53 -27.33
N VAL A 167 -15.31 -23.15 -26.17
CA VAL A 167 -14.05 -23.73 -25.73
C VAL A 167 -14.10 -25.25 -25.82
N THR A 168 -13.00 -25.87 -26.24
CA THR A 168 -12.91 -27.31 -26.49
C THR A 168 -11.75 -27.93 -25.72
N GLY A 169 -11.79 -29.25 -25.50
CA GLY A 169 -10.70 -29.94 -24.82
C GLY A 169 -10.71 -29.75 -23.30
N ILE A 170 -11.86 -29.39 -22.74
CA ILE A 170 -12.01 -29.22 -21.29
C ILE A 170 -12.24 -30.59 -20.64
N GLU A 171 -11.41 -30.96 -19.69
CA GLU A 171 -11.51 -32.22 -18.95
C GLU A 171 -12.74 -32.22 -18.03
N VAL A 172 -13.54 -33.26 -18.18
CA VAL A 172 -14.75 -33.50 -17.37
C VAL A 172 -14.87 -35.00 -17.08
N THR A 173 -15.70 -35.39 -16.14
CA THR A 173 -15.91 -36.81 -15.79
C THR A 173 -17.14 -37.39 -16.51
N ARG A 174 -16.93 -38.53 -17.18
CA ARG A 174 -17.99 -39.36 -17.75
C ARG A 174 -18.38 -40.46 -16.77
N GLN A 175 -19.73 -40.53 -16.48
CA GLN A 175 -20.28 -41.57 -15.66
C GLN A 175 -21.74 -41.89 -16.11
N ASN A 176 -22.06 -43.17 -16.29
CA ASN A 176 -23.39 -43.65 -16.67
C ASN A 176 -24.01 -42.95 -17.90
N GLY A 177 -23.19 -42.68 -18.94
CA GLY A 177 -23.63 -42.03 -20.16
C GLY A 177 -23.91 -40.53 -20.02
N ARG A 178 -23.42 -39.90 -18.96
CA ARG A 178 -23.49 -38.45 -18.74
C ARG A 178 -22.11 -37.87 -18.44
N LEU A 179 -21.93 -36.61 -18.78
CA LEU A 179 -20.75 -35.80 -18.46
C LEU A 179 -21.08 -34.88 -17.29
N TYR A 180 -20.18 -34.79 -16.29
CA TYR A 180 -20.29 -33.95 -15.09
C TYR A 180 -19.11 -33.01 -14.99
N LEU A 181 -19.33 -31.82 -14.45
CA LEU A 181 -18.32 -30.76 -14.25
C LEU A 181 -17.39 -31.11 -13.07
N VAL A 182 -16.54 -32.11 -13.26
CA VAL A 182 -15.50 -32.51 -12.31
C VAL A 182 -14.30 -33.10 -13.05
N ASN A 183 -13.10 -32.74 -12.60
CA ASN A 183 -11.83 -33.30 -13.04
C ASN A 183 -10.85 -33.37 -11.84
N ASP A 184 -9.57 -33.61 -12.09
CA ASP A 184 -8.54 -33.71 -11.04
C ASP A 184 -8.23 -32.38 -10.35
N ARG A 185 -8.71 -31.24 -10.88
CA ARG A 185 -8.42 -29.87 -10.39
C ARG A 185 -9.64 -29.19 -9.78
N VAL A 186 -10.80 -29.37 -10.37
CA VAL A 186 -12.04 -28.68 -10.00
C VAL A 186 -13.20 -29.67 -9.83
N MET A 187 -14.05 -29.38 -8.86
CA MET A 187 -15.30 -30.13 -8.63
C MET A 187 -16.44 -29.13 -8.43
N ALA A 188 -17.36 -29.05 -9.41
CA ALA A 188 -18.62 -28.33 -9.23
C ALA A 188 -19.53 -29.11 -8.27
N VAL A 189 -19.93 -28.46 -7.20
CA VAL A 189 -20.78 -29.02 -6.14
C VAL A 189 -22.05 -28.19 -6.01
N ASP A 190 -23.06 -28.70 -5.29
CA ASP A 190 -24.28 -27.95 -4.94
C ASP A 190 -24.45 -28.01 -3.42
N ILE A 191 -24.38 -26.86 -2.75
CA ILE A 191 -24.51 -26.69 -1.31
C ILE A 191 -25.97 -26.76 -0.93
N GLN A 192 -26.42 -27.93 -0.46
CA GLN A 192 -27.81 -28.15 -0.03
C GLN A 192 -28.14 -27.46 1.30
N SER A 193 -27.16 -27.39 2.19
CA SER A 193 -27.25 -26.66 3.45
C SER A 193 -25.83 -26.36 4.00
N MET A 194 -25.68 -25.22 4.63
CA MET A 194 -24.42 -24.86 5.32
C MET A 194 -24.69 -23.92 6.50
N ALA A 195 -24.16 -24.25 7.66
CA ALA A 195 -24.33 -23.43 8.86
C ALA A 195 -23.70 -22.03 8.65
N ALA A 196 -24.42 -20.98 9.04
CA ALA A 196 -24.01 -19.58 8.94
C ALA A 196 -23.74 -19.10 7.48
N LEU A 197 -24.36 -19.74 6.50
CA LEU A 197 -24.39 -19.30 5.11
C LEU A 197 -25.86 -19.16 4.68
N GLU A 198 -26.21 -18.06 4.04
CA GLU A 198 -27.49 -17.95 3.31
C GLU A 198 -27.31 -18.67 1.98
N THR A 199 -27.62 -19.96 1.98
CA THR A 199 -27.40 -20.82 0.80
C THR A 199 -28.26 -20.38 -0.38
N GLY A 200 -27.68 -20.48 -1.56
CA GLY A 200 -28.36 -20.25 -2.83
C GLY A 200 -29.44 -21.28 -3.13
N PRO A 201 -30.09 -21.19 -4.27
CA PRO A 201 -31.11 -22.16 -4.68
C PRO A 201 -30.48 -23.53 -4.96
N GLU A 202 -31.10 -24.60 -4.50
CA GLU A 202 -30.69 -25.97 -4.85
C GLU A 202 -30.94 -26.20 -6.34
N GLN A 203 -29.88 -26.32 -7.14
CA GLN A 203 -29.94 -26.49 -8.60
C GLN A 203 -29.75 -27.96 -9.03
N GLY A 204 -29.13 -28.74 -8.15
CA GLY A 204 -28.64 -30.06 -8.49
C GLY A 204 -27.36 -29.96 -9.36
N LEU A 205 -26.79 -31.11 -9.67
CA LEU A 205 -25.54 -31.17 -10.44
C LEU A 205 -25.78 -30.97 -11.93
N VAL A 206 -25.13 -30.02 -12.53
CA VAL A 206 -25.15 -29.79 -13.99
C VAL A 206 -24.49 -30.98 -14.71
N SER A 207 -25.19 -31.54 -15.67
CA SER A 207 -24.71 -32.67 -16.50
C SER A 207 -25.38 -32.71 -17.86
N VAL A 208 -24.64 -33.17 -18.88
CA VAL A 208 -25.15 -33.39 -20.24
C VAL A 208 -25.00 -34.86 -20.66
N ALA A 209 -25.73 -35.31 -21.69
CA ALA A 209 -25.52 -36.66 -22.24
C ALA A 209 -24.11 -36.79 -22.82
N ASP A 210 -23.51 -37.98 -22.72
CA ASP A 210 -22.22 -38.30 -23.36
C ASP A 210 -22.33 -38.01 -24.87
N GLY A 211 -21.32 -37.32 -25.40
CA GLY A 211 -21.25 -36.82 -26.78
C GLY A 211 -21.99 -35.48 -27.01
N SER A 212 -22.61 -34.90 -25.98
CA SER A 212 -23.20 -33.56 -26.05
C SER A 212 -22.19 -32.50 -25.50
N SER A 213 -22.39 -31.23 -25.91
CA SER A 213 -21.63 -30.06 -25.38
C SER A 213 -22.43 -29.43 -24.22
N PHE A 214 -21.70 -28.77 -23.30
CA PHE A 214 -22.28 -27.86 -22.31
C PHE A 214 -22.56 -26.52 -22.97
N ALA A 215 -23.57 -26.48 -23.86
CA ALA A 215 -23.87 -25.33 -24.73
C ALA A 215 -25.03 -24.50 -24.14
N PHE A 216 -24.85 -23.96 -22.96
CA PHE A 216 -25.81 -23.12 -22.27
C PHE A 216 -25.54 -21.63 -22.54
N THR A 217 -26.55 -20.80 -22.34
CA THR A 217 -26.44 -19.32 -22.33
C THR A 217 -26.92 -18.82 -20.97
N ARG A 218 -26.69 -17.54 -20.67
CA ARG A 218 -27.03 -16.96 -19.35
C ARG A 218 -28.51 -17.08 -18.96
N GLN A 219 -29.42 -17.31 -19.92
CA GLN A 219 -30.82 -17.58 -19.63
C GLN A 219 -31.07 -18.98 -18.99
N ASP A 220 -30.09 -19.86 -19.06
CA ASP A 220 -30.09 -21.16 -18.40
C ASP A 220 -29.18 -21.11 -17.18
N THR A 221 -29.71 -21.44 -16.01
CA THR A 221 -28.93 -21.43 -14.76
C THR A 221 -27.67 -22.30 -14.81
N ALA A 222 -27.68 -23.38 -15.59
CA ALA A 222 -26.53 -24.25 -15.81
C ALA A 222 -25.32 -23.53 -16.46
N PHE A 223 -25.54 -22.40 -17.12
CA PHE A 223 -24.46 -21.59 -17.67
C PHE A 223 -23.49 -21.12 -16.60
N ARG A 224 -23.99 -20.75 -15.42
CA ARG A 224 -23.20 -20.27 -14.27
C ARG A 224 -22.20 -21.31 -13.83
N ASP A 225 -22.64 -22.57 -13.68
CA ASP A 225 -21.77 -23.68 -13.31
C ASP A 225 -20.70 -23.97 -14.35
N VAL A 226 -21.04 -23.90 -15.63
CA VAL A 226 -20.11 -24.12 -16.75
C VAL A 226 -19.08 -23.03 -16.80
N ASN A 227 -19.50 -21.77 -16.66
CA ASN A 227 -18.62 -20.61 -16.71
C ASN A 227 -17.62 -20.61 -15.53
N ALA A 228 -18.13 -20.78 -14.32
CA ALA A 228 -17.29 -20.82 -13.12
C ALA A 228 -16.31 -22.01 -13.13
N PHE A 229 -16.77 -23.20 -13.54
CA PHE A 229 -15.92 -24.38 -13.69
C PHE A 229 -14.77 -24.12 -14.67
N TYR A 230 -15.06 -23.55 -15.84
CA TYR A 230 -14.07 -23.26 -16.87
C TYR A 230 -12.98 -22.30 -16.35
N HIS A 231 -13.38 -21.16 -15.79
CA HIS A 231 -12.40 -20.16 -15.35
C HIS A 231 -11.52 -20.66 -14.21
N LEU A 232 -12.09 -21.40 -13.27
CA LEU A 232 -11.35 -21.99 -12.18
C LEU A 232 -10.38 -23.07 -12.67
N ASP A 233 -10.82 -23.97 -13.56
CA ASP A 233 -9.98 -25.00 -14.16
C ASP A 233 -8.83 -24.42 -14.98
N HIS A 234 -9.12 -23.40 -15.79
CA HIS A 234 -8.13 -22.69 -16.59
C HIS A 234 -7.07 -22.01 -15.71
N SER A 235 -7.47 -21.35 -14.62
CA SER A 235 -6.55 -20.68 -13.71
C SER A 235 -5.69 -21.67 -12.91
N LEU A 236 -6.21 -22.84 -12.54
CA LEU A 236 -5.44 -23.91 -11.91
C LEU A 236 -4.41 -24.52 -12.87
N GLN A 237 -4.76 -24.70 -14.16
CA GLN A 237 -3.81 -25.08 -15.19
C GLN A 237 -2.71 -24.05 -15.36
N TYR A 238 -3.07 -22.76 -15.30
CA TYR A 238 -2.11 -21.67 -15.38
C TYR A 238 -1.12 -21.69 -14.19
N LEU A 239 -1.58 -21.91 -12.95
CA LEU A 239 -0.67 -22.11 -11.81
C LEU A 239 0.32 -23.24 -12.03
N ALA A 240 -0.14 -24.37 -12.61
CA ALA A 240 0.72 -25.48 -12.95
C ALA A 240 1.77 -25.08 -14.01
N ALA A 241 1.38 -24.32 -15.03
CA ALA A 241 2.29 -23.79 -16.06
C ALA A 241 3.31 -22.80 -15.50
N LEU A 242 2.97 -22.06 -14.45
CA LEU A 242 3.92 -21.20 -13.72
C LEU A 242 4.94 -21.99 -12.89
N GLY A 243 4.77 -23.32 -12.72
CA GLY A 243 5.70 -24.20 -12.00
C GLY A 243 5.26 -24.64 -10.61
N PHE A 244 4.02 -24.31 -10.22
CA PHE A 244 3.42 -24.75 -8.95
C PHE A 244 2.80 -26.15 -9.11
N THR A 245 3.68 -27.15 -9.28
CA THR A 245 3.32 -28.56 -9.51
C THR A 245 4.12 -29.51 -8.62
N GLY A 246 3.66 -30.75 -8.47
CA GLY A 246 4.32 -31.76 -7.65
C GLY A 246 4.44 -31.31 -6.20
N VAL A 247 5.65 -31.28 -5.66
CA VAL A 247 5.90 -30.84 -4.25
C VAL A 247 5.62 -29.35 -4.02
N ARG A 248 5.48 -28.56 -5.09
CA ARG A 248 5.12 -27.13 -5.04
C ARG A 248 3.65 -26.88 -5.39
N ALA A 249 2.87 -27.92 -5.67
CA ALA A 249 1.46 -27.77 -5.95
C ALA A 249 0.73 -27.08 -4.77
N LEU A 250 -0.05 -26.06 -5.06
CA LEU A 250 -0.82 -25.35 -4.04
C LEU A 250 -2.04 -26.18 -3.63
N PHE A 251 -2.63 -26.90 -4.56
CA PHE A 251 -3.81 -27.74 -4.33
C PHE A 251 -3.46 -29.19 -4.63
N THR A 252 -3.76 -30.07 -3.68
CA THR A 252 -3.49 -31.53 -3.79
C THR A 252 -4.78 -32.34 -3.98
N ALA A 253 -5.93 -31.71 -3.97
CA ALA A 253 -7.24 -32.25 -4.24
C ALA A 253 -8.05 -31.25 -5.10
N PRO A 254 -9.09 -31.71 -5.81
CA PRO A 254 -9.94 -30.83 -6.58
C PRO A 254 -10.55 -29.72 -5.72
N LEU A 255 -10.39 -28.46 -6.16
CA LEU A 255 -11.00 -27.31 -5.51
C LEU A 255 -12.50 -27.31 -5.80
N LYS A 256 -13.31 -27.16 -4.76
CA LYS A 256 -14.78 -27.19 -4.88
C LYS A 256 -15.31 -25.80 -5.18
N ILE A 257 -16.28 -25.74 -6.09
CA ILE A 257 -17.01 -24.52 -6.40
C ILE A 257 -18.51 -24.81 -6.50
N ASP A 258 -19.30 -23.98 -5.84
CA ASP A 258 -20.74 -23.89 -6.07
C ASP A 258 -21.03 -22.56 -6.75
N ALA A 259 -21.39 -22.60 -8.01
CA ALA A 259 -21.63 -21.43 -8.84
C ALA A 259 -22.87 -20.62 -8.44
N GLN A 260 -23.68 -21.14 -7.53
CA GLN A 260 -24.90 -20.55 -7.01
C GLN A 260 -25.04 -20.77 -5.49
N GLY A 261 -23.91 -20.89 -4.80
CA GLY A 261 -23.82 -21.31 -3.41
C GLY A 261 -24.35 -20.33 -2.37
N GLN A 262 -24.55 -19.04 -2.72
CA GLN A 262 -25.07 -18.02 -1.82
C GLN A 262 -26.25 -17.26 -2.45
N ASN A 263 -27.28 -16.95 -1.60
CA ASN A 263 -28.45 -16.16 -2.00
C ASN A 263 -28.23 -14.65 -1.72
N THR A 264 -27.00 -14.17 -1.88
CA THR A 264 -26.58 -12.80 -1.63
C THR A 264 -25.90 -12.21 -2.87
N ASN A 265 -25.75 -10.90 -2.93
CA ASN A 265 -24.90 -10.22 -3.91
C ASN A 265 -23.47 -10.14 -3.36
N ASN A 266 -22.86 -11.31 -3.16
CA ASN A 266 -21.50 -11.46 -2.64
C ASN A 266 -21.06 -12.92 -2.80
N SER A 267 -19.81 -13.13 -3.18
CA SER A 267 -19.15 -14.45 -3.22
C SER A 267 -18.19 -14.62 -2.06
N THR A 268 -17.78 -15.85 -1.75
CA THR A 268 -16.85 -16.12 -0.65
C THR A 268 -16.08 -17.41 -0.85
N TYR A 269 -14.75 -17.35 -0.71
CA TYR A 269 -13.97 -18.55 -0.45
C TYR A 269 -14.10 -18.95 1.03
N LEU A 270 -14.74 -20.06 1.31
CA LEU A 270 -15.01 -20.59 2.65
C LEU A 270 -13.79 -21.34 3.17
N THR A 271 -12.95 -20.67 3.94
CA THR A 271 -11.64 -21.17 4.39
C THR A 271 -11.70 -22.43 5.25
N ASP A 272 -12.80 -22.64 5.99
CA ASP A 272 -13.02 -23.80 6.86
C ASP A 272 -13.45 -25.06 6.10
N THR A 273 -14.00 -24.91 4.89
CA THR A 273 -14.48 -26.03 4.06
C THR A 273 -13.72 -26.16 2.74
N GLY A 274 -13.00 -25.13 2.32
CA GLY A 274 -12.27 -25.06 1.05
C GLY A 274 -13.19 -24.98 -0.16
N ILE A 275 -14.35 -24.32 -0.04
CA ILE A 275 -15.36 -24.21 -1.10
C ILE A 275 -15.47 -22.75 -1.54
N LEU A 276 -15.47 -22.49 -2.85
CA LEU A 276 -15.91 -21.23 -3.42
C LEU A 276 -17.43 -21.26 -3.52
N ALA A 277 -18.12 -20.39 -2.78
CA ALA A 277 -19.57 -20.23 -2.83
C ALA A 277 -19.90 -18.93 -3.53
N MET A 278 -20.40 -18.99 -4.78
CA MET A 278 -20.69 -17.83 -5.60
C MET A 278 -22.09 -17.29 -5.33
N GLY A 279 -22.23 -15.96 -5.39
CA GLY A 279 -23.49 -15.27 -5.17
C GLY A 279 -24.42 -15.26 -6.38
N VAL A 280 -25.73 -15.25 -6.12
CA VAL A 280 -26.76 -15.13 -7.18
C VAL A 280 -27.52 -13.81 -7.12
N GLY A 281 -27.29 -12.99 -6.10
CA GLY A 281 -27.93 -11.68 -5.97
C GLY A 281 -27.31 -10.66 -6.92
N GLY A 282 -28.12 -9.75 -7.44
CA GLY A 282 -27.61 -8.83 -8.47
C GLY A 282 -27.34 -9.55 -9.79
N VAL A 283 -26.22 -9.24 -10.45
CA VAL A 283 -25.66 -10.09 -11.51
C VAL A 283 -25.16 -11.36 -10.84
N PRO A 284 -25.47 -12.56 -11.36
CA PRO A 284 -24.86 -13.77 -10.81
C PRO A 284 -23.33 -13.73 -10.96
N ASP A 285 -22.64 -13.76 -9.84
CA ASP A 285 -21.19 -13.57 -9.75
C ASP A 285 -20.40 -14.55 -10.65
N SER A 286 -20.94 -15.73 -10.87
CA SER A 286 -20.37 -16.76 -11.76
C SER A 286 -20.40 -16.41 -13.25
N GLU A 287 -21.10 -15.36 -13.66
CA GLU A 287 -21.10 -14.85 -15.04
C GLU A 287 -19.91 -13.92 -15.33
N ASP A 288 -19.20 -13.48 -14.29
CA ASP A 288 -18.01 -12.63 -14.38
C ASP A 288 -16.77 -13.40 -13.92
N ALA A 289 -15.82 -13.62 -14.84
CA ALA A 289 -14.58 -14.29 -14.50
C ALA A 289 -13.76 -13.53 -13.45
N ASP A 290 -13.88 -12.19 -13.41
CA ASP A 290 -13.17 -11.39 -12.41
C ASP A 290 -13.60 -11.77 -11.00
N VAL A 291 -14.89 -12.01 -10.75
CA VAL A 291 -15.38 -12.42 -9.43
C VAL A 291 -14.93 -13.85 -9.10
N VAL A 292 -15.07 -14.80 -10.05
CA VAL A 292 -14.62 -16.18 -9.85
C VAL A 292 -13.14 -16.26 -9.52
N LEU A 293 -12.30 -15.48 -10.22
CA LEU A 293 -10.85 -15.48 -10.05
C LEU A 293 -10.40 -14.66 -8.83
N HIS A 294 -11.20 -13.69 -8.39
CA HIS A 294 -10.99 -13.01 -7.12
C HIS A 294 -11.13 -13.98 -5.94
N GLU A 295 -12.22 -14.73 -5.88
CA GLU A 295 -12.43 -15.74 -4.84
C GLU A 295 -11.39 -16.86 -4.89
N PHE A 296 -10.93 -17.21 -6.09
CA PHE A 296 -9.80 -18.11 -6.25
C PHE A 296 -8.49 -17.51 -5.74
N GLY A 297 -8.31 -16.19 -5.85
CA GLY A 297 -7.20 -15.46 -5.24
C GLY A 297 -7.11 -15.68 -3.73
N HIS A 298 -8.25 -15.64 -3.04
CA HIS A 298 -8.29 -15.99 -1.61
C HIS A 298 -7.84 -17.45 -1.36
N ALA A 299 -8.29 -18.41 -2.18
CA ALA A 299 -7.82 -19.78 -2.06
C ALA A 299 -6.29 -19.89 -2.23
N ILE A 300 -5.70 -19.17 -3.18
CA ILE A 300 -4.23 -19.10 -3.37
C ILE A 300 -3.55 -18.54 -2.12
N ASN A 301 -4.06 -17.44 -1.54
CA ASN A 301 -3.52 -16.82 -0.34
C ASN A 301 -3.38 -17.81 0.81
N TYR A 302 -4.46 -18.52 1.14
CA TYR A 302 -4.47 -19.51 2.22
C TYR A 302 -3.62 -20.75 1.91
N GLN A 303 -3.37 -21.05 0.64
CA GLN A 303 -2.45 -22.12 0.27
C GLN A 303 -0.98 -21.70 0.35
N LEU A 304 -0.64 -20.44 0.08
CA LEU A 304 0.73 -19.94 0.18
C LEU A 304 1.12 -19.59 1.61
N VAL A 305 0.17 -19.08 2.41
CA VAL A 305 0.40 -18.66 3.80
C VAL A 305 -0.62 -19.36 4.70
N PRO A 306 -0.22 -20.45 5.39
CA PRO A 306 -1.14 -21.29 6.19
C PRO A 306 -1.93 -20.55 7.26
N ASP A 307 -1.38 -19.44 7.75
CA ASP A 307 -1.98 -18.60 8.79
C ASP A 307 -2.21 -17.18 8.26
N TRP A 308 -3.06 -17.07 7.24
CA TRP A 308 -3.43 -15.82 6.59
C TRP A 308 -4.39 -15.00 7.46
N LYS A 309 -3.84 -14.30 8.46
CA LYS A 309 -4.60 -13.49 9.43
C LYS A 309 -3.74 -12.38 10.02
N GLY A 310 -4.40 -11.36 10.56
CA GLY A 310 -3.76 -10.26 11.27
C GLY A 310 -2.99 -9.30 10.38
N GLY A 311 -2.50 -8.21 10.94
CA GLY A 311 -1.82 -7.17 10.18
C GLY A 311 -2.70 -6.55 9.10
N ASP A 312 -2.20 -6.54 7.86
CA ASP A 312 -2.92 -6.03 6.69
C ASP A 312 -3.46 -7.18 5.80
N SER A 313 -3.47 -8.42 6.29
CA SER A 313 -3.80 -9.61 5.49
C SER A 313 -5.16 -9.52 4.78
N ASP A 314 -6.17 -8.92 5.43
CA ASP A 314 -7.49 -8.76 4.83
C ASP A 314 -7.42 -7.90 3.57
N ALA A 315 -6.87 -6.68 3.66
CA ALA A 315 -6.75 -5.78 2.52
C ALA A 315 -5.78 -6.31 1.44
N ILE A 316 -4.72 -7.02 1.85
CA ILE A 316 -3.80 -7.69 0.91
C ILE A 316 -4.54 -8.79 0.16
N GLY A 317 -5.35 -9.59 0.85
CA GLY A 317 -6.13 -10.68 0.24
C GLY A 317 -7.08 -10.18 -0.82
N GLU A 318 -7.85 -9.14 -0.50
CA GLU A 318 -8.74 -8.47 -1.43
C GLU A 318 -7.98 -7.89 -2.64
N GLY A 319 -6.91 -7.14 -2.37
CA GLY A 319 -6.09 -6.54 -3.42
C GLY A 319 -5.37 -7.56 -4.30
N PHE A 320 -5.01 -8.73 -3.76
CA PHE A 320 -4.45 -9.81 -4.55
C PHE A 320 -5.52 -10.49 -5.43
N GLY A 321 -6.73 -10.72 -4.89
CA GLY A 321 -7.88 -11.23 -5.65
C GLY A 321 -8.18 -10.34 -6.85
N ASP A 322 -8.28 -9.01 -6.63
CA ASP A 322 -8.47 -8.02 -7.69
C ASP A 322 -7.34 -8.04 -8.72
N TYR A 323 -6.07 -8.13 -8.26
CA TYR A 323 -4.93 -8.21 -9.15
C TYR A 323 -4.96 -9.48 -10.01
N TRP A 324 -5.24 -10.64 -9.42
CA TRP A 324 -5.24 -11.93 -10.11
C TRP A 324 -6.31 -11.98 -11.19
N ALA A 325 -7.50 -11.49 -10.88
CA ALA A 325 -8.61 -11.33 -11.81
C ALA A 325 -8.28 -10.33 -12.92
N GLY A 326 -7.84 -9.13 -12.55
CA GLY A 326 -7.48 -8.09 -13.51
C GLY A 326 -6.32 -8.48 -14.42
N ALA A 327 -5.35 -9.26 -13.91
CA ALA A 327 -4.28 -9.83 -14.73
C ALA A 327 -4.84 -10.77 -15.81
N TYR A 328 -5.82 -11.60 -15.47
CA TYR A 328 -6.49 -12.45 -16.45
C TYR A 328 -7.23 -11.62 -17.51
N SER A 329 -8.05 -10.67 -17.10
CA SER A 329 -8.77 -9.77 -18.01
C SER A 329 -7.83 -8.95 -18.89
N PHE A 330 -6.65 -8.57 -18.37
CA PHE A 330 -5.59 -7.96 -19.15
C PHE A 330 -5.03 -8.91 -20.23
N TRP A 331 -4.78 -10.17 -19.85
CA TRP A 331 -4.22 -11.19 -20.74
C TRP A 331 -5.15 -11.54 -21.89
N VAL A 332 -6.44 -11.76 -21.64
CA VAL A 332 -7.42 -12.14 -22.68
C VAL A 332 -7.64 -11.03 -23.71
N GLN A 333 -7.30 -9.80 -23.36
CA GLN A 333 -7.38 -8.63 -24.25
C GLN A 333 -6.06 -8.30 -24.97
N ARG A 334 -4.98 -9.09 -24.80
CA ARG A 334 -3.62 -8.75 -25.30
C ARG A 334 -3.54 -8.49 -26.81
N ASP A 335 -4.35 -9.21 -27.59
CA ASP A 335 -4.36 -9.12 -29.05
C ASP A 335 -5.28 -8.01 -29.59
N ARG A 336 -5.93 -7.22 -28.71
CA ARG A 336 -6.84 -6.15 -29.10
C ARG A 336 -6.10 -4.84 -29.28
N ASN A 337 -6.45 -4.09 -30.33
CA ASN A 337 -5.91 -2.75 -30.58
C ASN A 337 -6.34 -1.76 -29.48
N GLU A 338 -7.57 -1.89 -28.98
CA GLU A 338 -8.11 -1.12 -27.87
C GLU A 338 -8.64 -2.08 -26.82
N ARG A 339 -8.09 -1.99 -25.61
CA ARG A 339 -8.49 -2.81 -24.46
C ARG A 339 -9.63 -2.10 -23.72
N PHE A 340 -10.70 -2.85 -23.44
CA PHE A 340 -11.92 -2.32 -22.83
C PHE A 340 -11.78 -2.29 -21.30
N GLU A 341 -12.07 -1.14 -20.67
CA GLU A 341 -12.13 -0.92 -19.22
C GLU A 341 -11.04 -1.64 -18.40
N LEU A 342 -9.82 -1.66 -18.90
CA LEU A 342 -8.71 -2.48 -18.43
C LEU A 342 -8.35 -2.29 -16.94
N ASP A 343 -8.56 -1.08 -16.42
CA ASP A 343 -8.22 -0.70 -15.06
C ASP A 343 -9.44 -0.85 -14.08
N VAL A 344 -10.49 -1.54 -14.50
CA VAL A 344 -11.72 -1.72 -13.72
C VAL A 344 -11.91 -3.21 -13.40
N PHE A 345 -12.01 -3.54 -12.12
CA PHE A 345 -12.34 -4.87 -11.64
C PHE A 345 -13.85 -5.12 -11.73
N ALA A 346 -14.24 -6.34 -12.09
CA ALA A 346 -15.61 -6.83 -12.17
C ALA A 346 -16.53 -5.87 -12.94
N ASN A 347 -16.16 -5.54 -14.18
CA ASN A 347 -16.86 -4.53 -14.95
C ASN A 347 -18.25 -5.00 -15.46
N TRP A 348 -18.56 -6.29 -15.38
CA TRP A 348 -19.87 -6.84 -15.65
C TRP A 348 -20.74 -6.89 -14.40
N ASP A 349 -20.28 -7.51 -13.31
CA ASP A 349 -21.00 -7.58 -12.04
C ASP A 349 -21.12 -6.19 -11.36
N GLY A 350 -20.05 -5.44 -11.24
CA GLY A 350 -19.98 -4.17 -10.51
C GLY A 350 -20.74 -2.99 -11.12
N VAL A 351 -21.51 -3.20 -12.19
CA VAL A 351 -22.26 -2.13 -12.89
C VAL A 351 -23.66 -1.94 -12.36
N VAL A 352 -24.22 -2.94 -11.67
CA VAL A 352 -25.60 -2.94 -11.21
C VAL A 352 -25.77 -2.31 -9.83
N GLY A 353 -26.66 -1.32 -9.74
CA GLY A 353 -27.10 -0.71 -8.51
C GLY A 353 -26.55 0.69 -8.21
N ALA A 354 -27.05 1.31 -7.13
CA ALA A 354 -26.69 2.67 -6.69
C ALA A 354 -25.24 2.77 -6.16
N LEU A 355 -24.64 1.66 -5.86
CA LEU A 355 -23.24 1.52 -5.45
C LEU A 355 -22.42 1.09 -6.67
N LYS A 356 -22.17 2.00 -7.59
CA LYS A 356 -21.18 1.82 -8.65
C LYS A 356 -19.79 1.69 -8.02
N SER A 357 -19.55 0.62 -7.27
CA SER A 357 -18.31 0.34 -6.58
C SER A 357 -17.31 -0.32 -7.54
N ARG A 358 -17.00 0.37 -8.62
CA ARG A 358 -15.93 -0.05 -9.50
C ARG A 358 -14.61 0.13 -8.75
N ARG A 359 -14.04 -0.97 -8.27
CA ARG A 359 -12.67 -0.95 -7.76
C ARG A 359 -11.72 -0.69 -8.91
N SER A 360 -10.77 0.23 -8.68
CA SER A 360 -9.77 0.59 -9.69
C SER A 360 -8.49 -0.19 -9.45
N LEU A 361 -7.96 -0.82 -10.49
CA LEU A 361 -6.63 -1.43 -10.49
C LEU A 361 -5.51 -0.42 -10.74
N ASN A 362 -5.84 0.88 -10.88
CA ASN A 362 -4.90 1.93 -11.24
C ASN A 362 -5.17 3.24 -10.47
N ASP A 363 -5.40 3.16 -9.18
CA ASP A 363 -5.60 4.34 -8.34
C ASP A 363 -4.25 5.04 -8.08
N GLN A 364 -4.02 6.17 -8.76
CA GLN A 364 -2.77 6.94 -8.60
C GLN A 364 -2.69 7.70 -7.26
N GLU A 365 -3.80 7.85 -6.56
CA GLU A 365 -3.87 8.58 -5.29
C GLU A 365 -3.80 7.65 -4.06
N ALA A 366 -3.83 6.33 -4.26
CA ALA A 366 -3.69 5.36 -3.18
C ALA A 366 -2.39 5.59 -2.41
N ARG A 367 -2.47 5.74 -1.08
CA ARG A 367 -1.30 5.94 -0.19
C ARG A 367 -1.45 5.11 1.07
N TYR A 368 -0.42 4.33 1.34
CA TYR A 368 -0.30 3.49 2.52
C TYR A 368 0.32 4.26 3.69
N ASP A 369 -0.18 4.01 4.89
CA ASP A 369 0.41 4.48 6.13
C ASP A 369 0.75 3.26 7.02
N PRO A 370 2.02 2.98 7.30
CA PRO A 370 2.41 1.81 8.09
C PRO A 370 1.94 1.84 9.55
N GLU A 371 1.50 3.00 10.05
CA GLU A 371 0.95 3.15 11.39
C GLU A 371 -0.52 2.73 11.49
N MET A 372 -1.17 2.43 10.36
CA MET A 372 -2.56 1.97 10.30
C MET A 372 -2.64 0.46 10.09
N ASP A 373 -3.74 -0.14 10.55
CA ASP A 373 -4.15 -1.49 10.18
C ASP A 373 -5.19 -1.40 9.06
N TYR A 374 -4.98 -2.18 8.01
CA TYR A 374 -5.85 -2.17 6.84
C TYR A 374 -6.69 -3.44 6.79
N ARG A 375 -8.01 -3.25 6.97
CA ARG A 375 -9.00 -4.31 6.75
C ARG A 375 -9.55 -4.24 5.33
N ALA A 376 -10.21 -5.32 4.90
CA ALA A 376 -10.91 -5.39 3.62
C ALA A 376 -11.92 -4.24 3.45
N HIS A 377 -12.00 -3.68 2.25
CA HIS A 377 -13.00 -2.71 1.80
C HIS A 377 -13.12 -1.44 2.64
N VAL A 378 -12.08 -1.07 3.38
CA VAL A 378 -12.09 0.17 4.16
C VAL A 378 -11.68 1.32 3.25
N SER A 379 -12.54 2.35 3.18
CA SER A 379 -12.20 3.57 2.45
C SER A 379 -11.18 4.40 3.23
N VAL A 380 -10.06 4.67 2.57
CA VAL A 380 -9.01 5.57 3.05
C VAL A 380 -8.89 6.71 2.03
N ASN A 381 -9.55 7.84 2.26
CA ASN A 381 -9.63 9.02 1.37
C ASN A 381 -10.22 8.79 -0.03
N GLY A 382 -11.24 8.00 -0.15
CA GLY A 382 -11.84 7.69 -1.44
C GLY A 382 -11.12 6.59 -2.22
N THR A 383 -9.98 6.10 -1.71
CA THR A 383 -9.31 4.87 -2.15
C THR A 383 -9.72 3.75 -1.22
N LEU A 384 -10.05 2.58 -1.75
CA LEU A 384 -10.24 1.38 -0.94
C LEU A 384 -8.89 0.80 -0.52
N SER A 385 -8.82 0.22 0.67
CA SER A 385 -7.62 -0.44 1.19
C SER A 385 -7.07 -1.52 0.24
N ASP A 386 -7.94 -2.21 -0.46
CA ASP A 386 -7.65 -3.25 -1.46
C ASP A 386 -6.79 -2.69 -2.62
N GLN A 387 -7.11 -1.47 -3.07
CA GLN A 387 -6.40 -0.78 -4.16
C GLN A 387 -4.96 -0.41 -3.79
N LEU A 388 -4.63 -0.32 -2.50
CA LEU A 388 -3.24 -0.13 -2.06
C LEU A 388 -2.34 -1.28 -2.49
N TRP A 389 -2.86 -2.50 -2.55
CA TRP A 389 -2.10 -3.68 -2.94
C TRP A 389 -2.23 -3.99 -4.44
N SER A 390 -3.44 -3.98 -4.99
CA SER A 390 -3.67 -4.31 -6.41
C SER A 390 -3.01 -3.33 -7.37
N THR A 391 -3.08 -2.03 -7.10
CA THR A 391 -2.59 -0.97 -8.00
C THR A 391 -1.10 -1.07 -8.34
N PRO A 392 -0.14 -1.11 -7.37
CA PRO A 392 1.29 -1.16 -7.70
C PRO A 392 1.67 -2.42 -8.47
N LEU A 393 1.01 -3.55 -8.20
CA LEU A 393 1.22 -4.79 -8.92
C LEU A 393 0.73 -4.68 -10.36
N PHE A 394 -0.50 -4.22 -10.56
CA PHE A 394 -1.10 -4.11 -11.90
C PHE A 394 -0.39 -3.07 -12.77
N GLN A 395 0.01 -1.94 -12.21
CA GLN A 395 0.84 -0.94 -12.90
C GLN A 395 2.18 -1.54 -13.36
N THR A 396 2.81 -2.38 -12.52
CA THR A 396 4.09 -3.01 -12.87
C THR A 396 3.90 -4.09 -13.92
N LEU A 397 2.83 -4.89 -13.85
CA LEU A 397 2.48 -5.88 -14.87
C LEU A 397 2.31 -5.23 -16.25
N LYS A 398 1.52 -4.14 -16.34
CA LYS A 398 1.33 -3.38 -17.59
C LYS A 398 2.66 -2.86 -18.15
N GLN A 399 3.53 -2.35 -17.30
CA GLN A 399 4.85 -1.88 -17.68
C GLN A 399 5.75 -3.03 -18.16
N ALA A 400 5.70 -4.18 -17.51
CA ALA A 400 6.50 -5.35 -17.85
C ALA A 400 6.10 -5.91 -19.22
N GLU A 401 4.80 -6.05 -19.48
CA GLU A 401 4.28 -6.51 -20.76
C GLU A 401 4.61 -5.53 -21.90
N ALA A 402 4.44 -4.23 -21.66
CA ALA A 402 4.77 -3.20 -22.66
C ALA A 402 6.25 -3.21 -23.08
N VAL A 403 7.16 -3.62 -22.20
CA VAL A 403 8.62 -3.63 -22.48
C VAL A 403 9.10 -4.98 -23.00
N TYR A 404 8.56 -6.10 -22.46
CA TYR A 404 9.07 -7.45 -22.74
C TYR A 404 8.07 -8.38 -23.41
N GLY A 405 6.85 -7.91 -23.68
CA GLY A 405 5.80 -8.68 -24.35
C GLY A 405 5.21 -9.78 -23.46
N GLU A 406 4.57 -10.77 -24.09
CA GLU A 406 3.80 -11.83 -23.45
C GLU A 406 4.57 -12.63 -22.38
N ALA A 407 5.86 -12.89 -22.59
CA ALA A 407 6.68 -13.63 -21.62
C ALA A 407 6.73 -12.95 -20.25
N ALA A 408 6.60 -11.62 -20.22
CA ALA A 408 6.61 -10.86 -18.97
C ALA A 408 5.38 -11.11 -18.10
N PHE A 409 4.26 -11.50 -18.69
CA PHE A 409 3.05 -11.86 -17.98
C PHE A 409 3.30 -13.04 -17.01
N ASP A 410 3.81 -14.15 -17.54
CA ASP A 410 4.13 -15.32 -16.73
C ASP A 410 5.23 -15.05 -15.71
N GLU A 411 6.27 -14.33 -16.13
CA GLU A 411 7.39 -13.99 -15.26
C GLU A 411 6.94 -13.15 -14.08
N PHE A 412 6.11 -12.14 -14.33
CA PHE A 412 5.65 -11.25 -13.28
C PHE A 412 4.66 -11.94 -12.33
N ASN A 413 3.77 -12.79 -12.83
CA ASN A 413 2.89 -13.59 -11.99
C ASN A 413 3.67 -14.58 -11.09
N ARG A 414 4.79 -15.18 -11.60
CA ARG A 414 5.70 -15.94 -10.73
C ARG A 414 6.29 -15.09 -9.61
N VAL A 415 6.67 -13.84 -9.90
CA VAL A 415 7.20 -12.91 -8.90
C VAL A 415 6.17 -12.63 -7.81
N VAL A 416 4.92 -12.33 -8.19
CA VAL A 416 3.86 -12.01 -7.24
C VAL A 416 3.54 -13.20 -6.32
N LEU A 417 3.40 -14.41 -6.88
CA LEU A 417 3.15 -15.62 -6.10
C LEU A 417 4.33 -15.97 -5.19
N GLU A 418 5.56 -15.88 -5.69
CA GLU A 418 6.77 -16.15 -4.90
C GLU A 418 6.95 -15.13 -3.77
N GLY A 419 6.55 -13.88 -4.00
CA GLY A 419 6.57 -12.83 -2.98
C GLY A 419 5.77 -13.17 -1.73
N MET A 420 4.66 -13.89 -1.87
CA MET A 420 3.82 -14.34 -0.74
C MET A 420 4.41 -15.52 0.02
N ALA A 421 5.23 -16.35 -0.65
CA ALA A 421 5.80 -17.53 -0.02
C ALA A 421 6.70 -17.13 1.17
N GLY A 422 6.51 -17.77 2.31
CA GLY A 422 7.26 -17.52 3.55
C GLY A 422 6.83 -16.27 4.32
N MET A 423 5.64 -15.75 4.06
CA MET A 423 4.93 -14.81 4.93
C MET A 423 4.16 -15.57 6.01
N GLY A 424 3.61 -14.89 7.02
CA GLY A 424 2.89 -15.51 8.12
C GLY A 424 1.89 -14.56 8.78
N PHE A 425 1.31 -15.00 9.90
CA PHE A 425 0.37 -14.22 10.70
C PHE A 425 0.87 -12.80 10.96
N GLY A 426 -0.01 -11.82 10.83
CA GLY A 426 0.29 -10.42 11.18
C GLY A 426 1.10 -9.65 10.14
N MET A 427 1.29 -10.20 8.91
CA MET A 427 2.03 -9.51 7.86
C MET A 427 1.46 -8.15 7.51
N LYS A 428 2.35 -7.20 7.25
CA LYS A 428 2.03 -5.86 6.76
C LYS A 428 2.32 -5.74 5.26
N MET A 429 1.68 -4.80 4.58
CA MET A 429 1.93 -4.57 3.14
C MET A 429 3.41 -4.31 2.85
N HIS A 430 4.13 -3.62 3.73
CA HIS A 430 5.56 -3.36 3.53
C HIS A 430 6.43 -4.62 3.63
N ASP A 431 6.06 -5.61 4.45
CA ASP A 431 6.76 -6.90 4.52
C ASP A 431 6.60 -7.65 3.21
N LEU A 432 5.35 -7.78 2.75
CA LEU A 432 5.05 -8.46 1.50
C LEU A 432 5.64 -7.74 0.28
N ALA A 433 5.64 -6.40 0.27
CA ALA A 433 6.27 -5.62 -0.79
C ALA A 433 7.78 -5.88 -0.89
N ARG A 434 8.49 -5.94 0.26
CA ARG A 434 9.91 -6.32 0.28
C ARG A 434 10.14 -7.72 -0.24
N SER A 435 9.32 -8.67 0.22
CA SER A 435 9.37 -10.06 -0.25
C SER A 435 9.16 -10.15 -1.77
N THR A 436 8.21 -9.37 -2.32
CA THR A 436 7.92 -9.36 -3.76
C THR A 436 9.06 -8.74 -4.57
N VAL A 437 9.66 -7.65 -4.08
CA VAL A 437 10.87 -7.05 -4.70
C VAL A 437 12.04 -8.03 -4.68
N ASP A 438 12.24 -8.73 -3.57
CA ASP A 438 13.28 -9.75 -3.42
C ASP A 438 13.05 -10.94 -4.37
N ALA A 439 11.82 -11.44 -4.46
CA ALA A 439 11.44 -12.49 -5.40
C ALA A 439 11.76 -12.08 -6.85
N ALA A 440 11.43 -10.84 -7.23
CA ALA A 440 11.75 -10.30 -8.56
C ALA A 440 13.26 -10.27 -8.83
N GLN A 441 14.05 -9.82 -7.85
CA GLN A 441 15.51 -9.76 -7.97
C GLN A 441 16.14 -11.16 -8.11
N ARG A 442 15.60 -12.16 -7.42
CA ARG A 442 16.12 -13.52 -7.42
C ARG A 442 15.68 -14.32 -8.64
N LEU A 443 14.42 -14.20 -9.05
CA LEU A 443 13.90 -14.91 -10.23
C LEU A 443 14.43 -14.32 -11.53
N TYR A 444 14.52 -13.00 -11.62
CA TYR A 444 14.84 -12.29 -12.85
C TYR A 444 15.87 -11.16 -12.63
N PRO A 445 17.10 -11.48 -12.16
CA PRO A 445 18.12 -10.49 -11.80
C PRO A 445 18.59 -9.62 -12.96
N GLN A 446 18.32 -10.02 -14.21
CA GLN A 446 18.69 -9.28 -15.42
C GLN A 446 17.55 -8.39 -15.94
N LYS A 447 16.39 -8.39 -15.28
CA LYS A 447 15.22 -7.58 -15.65
C LYS A 447 14.92 -6.55 -14.55
N PRO A 448 14.40 -5.36 -14.89
CA PRO A 448 14.20 -4.28 -13.93
C PRO A 448 12.93 -4.44 -13.07
N TYR A 449 12.33 -5.63 -12.98
CA TYR A 449 11.09 -5.87 -12.23
C TYR A 449 11.21 -5.44 -10.76
N ALA A 450 12.32 -5.80 -10.10
CA ALA A 450 12.59 -5.38 -8.72
C ALA A 450 12.67 -3.85 -8.58
N GLN A 451 13.32 -3.18 -9.54
CA GLN A 451 13.42 -1.72 -9.57
C GLN A 451 12.03 -1.07 -9.75
N TRP A 452 11.23 -1.57 -10.70
CA TRP A 452 9.90 -1.04 -10.97
C TRP A 452 8.93 -1.24 -9.79
N LEU A 453 8.90 -2.44 -9.22
CA LEU A 453 8.12 -2.74 -8.02
C LEU A 453 8.52 -1.81 -6.86
N ASN A 454 9.82 -1.69 -6.58
CA ASN A 454 10.31 -0.80 -5.52
C ASN A 454 9.87 0.66 -5.74
N ALA A 455 9.95 1.15 -6.99
CA ALA A 455 9.51 2.51 -7.32
C ALA A 455 7.99 2.69 -7.12
N ARG A 456 7.16 1.70 -7.53
CA ARG A 456 5.71 1.74 -7.35
C ARG A 456 5.32 1.64 -5.89
N PHE A 457 5.89 0.72 -5.14
CA PHE A 457 5.64 0.60 -3.70
C PHE A 457 6.06 1.85 -2.93
N LYS A 458 7.16 2.52 -3.32
CA LYS A 458 7.55 3.82 -2.76
C LYS A 458 6.57 4.93 -3.13
N HIS A 459 6.11 4.95 -4.40
CA HIS A 459 5.10 5.92 -4.84
C HIS A 459 3.82 5.83 -4.01
N HIS A 460 3.37 4.62 -3.70
CA HIS A 460 2.20 4.36 -2.87
C HIS A 460 2.47 4.39 -1.35
N GLY A 461 3.69 4.72 -0.92
CA GLY A 461 4.07 4.83 0.49
C GLY A 461 4.24 3.51 1.23
N ILE A 462 4.11 2.36 0.52
CA ILE A 462 4.25 1.01 1.09
C ILE A 462 5.70 0.74 1.49
N LEU A 463 6.65 1.09 0.63
CA LEU A 463 8.08 1.06 0.95
C LEU A 463 8.60 2.47 1.18
N ARG A 464 9.57 2.59 2.07
CA ARG A 464 10.28 3.84 2.39
C ARG A 464 11.77 3.58 2.47
N ASP A 465 12.58 4.59 2.14
CA ASP A 465 14.01 4.52 2.39
C ASP A 465 14.27 4.62 3.90
N ALA A 466 15.16 3.77 4.40
CA ALA A 466 15.43 3.71 5.83
C ALA A 466 16.18 4.96 6.34
N LEU A 467 16.99 5.60 5.50
CA LEU A 467 17.68 6.85 5.80
C LEU A 467 17.36 7.88 4.72
N VAL A 468 16.80 9.01 5.09
CA VAL A 468 16.36 10.05 4.15
C VAL A 468 17.08 11.35 4.46
N LEU A 469 17.64 11.97 3.44
CA LEU A 469 18.14 13.35 3.51
C LEU A 469 16.99 14.30 3.18
N ALA A 470 16.75 15.29 4.02
CA ALA A 470 15.69 16.27 3.85
C ALA A 470 16.15 17.69 4.15
N GLN A 471 15.43 18.65 3.55
CA GLN A 471 15.60 20.08 3.80
C GLN A 471 14.21 20.71 4.05
N SER A 472 14.11 21.61 5.01
CA SER A 472 12.86 22.33 5.28
C SER A 472 12.64 23.56 4.38
N ASN A 473 13.71 24.07 3.79
CA ASN A 473 13.70 25.22 2.89
C ASN A 473 14.63 24.98 1.70
N SER A 474 14.11 25.14 0.49
CA SER A 474 14.86 24.98 -0.75
C SER A 474 15.60 26.26 -1.20
N ALA A 475 15.38 27.40 -0.56
CA ALA A 475 16.07 28.65 -0.88
C ALA A 475 17.32 28.83 -0.02
N LEU A 476 18.45 29.13 -0.67
CA LEU A 476 19.70 29.52 -0.03
C LEU A 476 19.87 31.04 -0.11
N THR A 477 20.15 31.68 1.03
CA THR A 477 20.33 33.14 1.11
C THR A 477 21.65 33.47 1.78
N VAL A 478 22.21 34.67 1.50
CA VAL A 478 23.46 35.12 2.11
C VAL A 478 23.23 35.51 3.57
N THR A 479 23.95 34.87 4.49
CA THR A 479 23.86 35.11 5.94
C THR A 479 25.02 35.96 6.48
N GLY A 480 25.82 36.59 5.62
CA GLY A 480 26.98 37.43 5.95
C GLY A 480 28.06 37.27 4.88
N LYS A 481 29.23 37.75 5.03
CA LYS A 481 30.38 37.82 4.09
C LYS A 481 30.42 36.70 3.02
N ASN A 482 29.47 36.68 2.08
CA ASN A 482 29.35 35.69 1.00
C ASN A 482 29.27 34.24 1.52
N GLN A 483 28.54 34.01 2.59
CA GLN A 483 28.27 32.68 3.13
C GLN A 483 26.76 32.42 3.14
N THR A 484 26.38 31.17 3.00
CA THR A 484 24.99 30.67 3.20
C THR A 484 25.00 29.57 4.24
N GLU A 485 23.94 29.43 4.97
CA GLU A 485 23.73 28.29 5.87
C GLU A 485 23.02 27.17 5.12
N LEU A 486 23.70 26.04 4.96
CA LEU A 486 23.17 24.82 4.47
C LEU A 486 22.63 23.99 5.65
N SER A 487 21.33 23.86 5.77
CA SER A 487 20.68 23.11 6.85
C SER A 487 19.98 21.89 6.31
N LEU A 488 20.50 20.72 6.66
CA LEU A 488 20.01 19.41 6.23
C LEU A 488 19.67 18.56 7.45
N ALA A 489 18.76 17.61 7.26
CA ALA A 489 18.47 16.59 8.24
C ALA A 489 18.62 15.19 7.59
N LEU A 490 19.40 14.33 8.21
CA LEU A 490 19.44 12.91 7.95
C LEU A 490 18.47 12.23 8.91
N ILE A 491 17.44 11.59 8.39
CA ILE A 491 16.33 11.04 9.16
C ILE A 491 16.29 9.54 8.93
N GLN A 492 16.45 8.81 10.02
CA GLN A 492 16.25 7.37 10.03
C GLN A 492 14.76 7.12 10.25
N SER A 493 14.06 6.67 9.20
CA SER A 493 12.62 6.43 9.17
C SER A 493 12.24 4.95 9.33
N GLY A 494 13.21 4.04 9.43
CA GLY A 494 12.98 2.62 9.62
C GLY A 494 12.85 2.22 11.09
N ALA A 495 12.29 1.05 11.35
CA ALA A 495 12.09 0.51 12.71
C ALA A 495 13.38 -0.02 13.35
N SER A 496 14.40 -0.37 12.56
CA SER A 496 15.66 -0.96 13.03
C SER A 496 16.80 0.02 12.96
N ALA A 497 17.76 -0.08 13.87
CA ALA A 497 18.98 0.69 13.80
C ALA A 497 19.79 0.40 12.53
N LEU A 498 20.53 1.40 12.04
CA LEU A 498 21.43 1.27 10.90
C LEU A 498 22.87 1.26 11.37
N ASN A 499 23.66 0.34 10.85
CA ASN A 499 25.07 0.15 11.19
C ASN A 499 25.98 0.65 10.06
N ASN A 500 27.16 1.12 10.39
CA ASN A 500 28.18 1.57 9.44
C ASN A 500 27.67 2.60 8.42
N VAL A 501 26.86 3.55 8.89
CA VAL A 501 26.25 4.57 8.04
C VAL A 501 27.34 5.52 7.51
N GLN A 502 27.36 5.70 6.20
CA GLN A 502 28.15 6.72 5.51
C GLN A 502 27.23 7.47 4.54
N VAL A 503 27.26 8.79 4.63
CA VAL A 503 26.57 9.70 3.71
C VAL A 503 27.60 10.67 3.14
N ASP A 504 27.80 10.60 1.85
CA ASP A 504 28.72 11.45 1.10
C ASP A 504 27.91 12.54 0.40
N LEU A 505 28.08 13.78 0.86
CA LEU A 505 27.30 14.94 0.44
C LEU A 505 28.16 15.83 -0.45
N ALA A 506 27.70 16.15 -1.65
CA ALA A 506 28.39 17.02 -2.58
C ALA A 506 27.45 18.07 -3.20
N MET A 507 27.87 19.32 -3.17
CA MET A 507 27.26 20.44 -3.89
C MET A 507 28.31 21.10 -4.78
N PRO A 508 28.52 20.62 -6.01
CA PRO A 508 29.62 21.09 -6.88
C PRO A 508 29.56 22.57 -7.18
N ALA A 509 28.36 23.14 -7.34
CA ALA A 509 28.21 24.58 -7.60
C ALA A 509 28.73 25.47 -6.49
N LEU A 510 28.79 24.99 -5.24
CA LEU A 510 29.40 25.69 -4.10
C LEU A 510 30.81 25.21 -3.79
N ASN A 511 31.38 24.30 -4.60
CA ASN A 511 32.63 23.61 -4.32
C ASN A 511 32.71 23.04 -2.88
N TRP A 512 31.56 22.47 -2.47
CA TRP A 512 31.37 21.92 -1.12
C TRP A 512 31.21 20.41 -1.16
N HIS A 513 31.84 19.73 -0.21
CA HIS A 513 31.78 18.30 -0.05
C HIS A 513 31.94 17.94 1.44
N GLN A 514 31.16 17.04 1.93
CA GLN A 514 31.20 16.53 3.30
C GLN A 514 30.84 15.06 3.38
N VAL A 515 31.51 14.32 4.25
CA VAL A 515 31.18 12.93 4.56
C VAL A 515 30.75 12.82 6.01
N VAL A 516 29.50 12.36 6.20
CA VAL A 516 28.94 12.04 7.52
C VAL A 516 29.08 10.53 7.74
N ARG A 517 29.63 10.14 8.91
CA ARG A 517 29.80 8.73 9.28
C ARG A 517 29.29 8.49 10.68
N SER A 518 28.63 7.34 10.87
CA SER A 518 28.21 6.84 12.17
C SER A 518 28.31 5.32 12.21
N GLU A 519 28.84 4.77 13.28
CA GLU A 519 28.86 3.31 13.48
C GLU A 519 27.45 2.77 13.70
N LEU A 520 26.58 3.55 14.36
CA LEU A 520 25.20 3.19 14.68
C LEU A 520 24.29 4.42 14.59
N VAL A 521 23.19 4.32 13.88
CA VAL A 521 22.09 5.30 13.87
C VAL A 521 20.83 4.60 14.36
N ALA A 522 20.33 5.02 15.51
CA ALA A 522 19.15 4.43 16.13
C ALA A 522 17.89 4.66 15.28
N ALA A 523 16.90 3.79 15.40
CA ALA A 523 15.60 3.97 14.80
C ALA A 523 14.97 5.31 15.21
N GLY A 524 14.37 6.02 14.26
CA GLY A 524 13.77 7.34 14.49
C GLY A 524 14.75 8.49 14.73
N ALA A 525 16.07 8.25 14.66
CA ALA A 525 17.06 9.28 14.91
C ALA A 525 17.07 10.34 13.80
N VAL A 526 17.20 11.60 14.20
CA VAL A 526 17.37 12.75 13.31
C VAL A 526 18.74 13.36 13.56
N THR A 527 19.60 13.32 12.55
CA THR A 527 20.92 13.96 12.58
C THR A 527 20.88 15.23 11.73
N ARG A 528 21.20 16.38 12.33
CA ARG A 528 21.26 17.67 11.62
C ARG A 528 22.67 17.92 11.13
N VAL A 529 22.78 18.34 9.87
CA VAL A 529 24.00 18.84 9.25
C VAL A 529 23.78 20.33 8.94
N ASN A 530 24.40 21.17 9.73
CA ASN A 530 24.33 22.64 9.57
C ASN A 530 25.76 23.15 9.28
N GLU A 531 25.92 23.69 8.08
CA GLU A 531 27.23 24.14 7.62
C GLU A 531 27.13 25.53 7.00
N SER A 532 28.08 26.39 7.34
CA SER A 532 28.25 27.69 6.68
C SER A 532 29.14 27.51 5.45
N VAL A 533 28.55 27.69 4.27
CA VAL A 533 29.21 27.42 2.99
C VAL A 533 29.45 28.74 2.23
N SER A 534 30.64 28.88 1.66
CA SER A 534 30.98 30.07 0.87
C SER A 534 30.26 30.05 -0.48
N ILE A 535 29.65 31.16 -0.86
CA ILE A 535 29.04 31.37 -2.16
C ILE A 535 30.10 31.87 -3.14
N PRO A 536 30.34 31.13 -4.25
CA PRO A 536 31.26 31.60 -5.29
C PRO A 536 30.77 32.89 -5.95
N ALA A 537 31.67 33.80 -6.30
CA ALA A 537 31.32 35.03 -6.98
C ALA A 537 30.72 34.83 -8.39
N SER A 538 30.90 33.65 -8.95
CA SER A 538 30.33 33.27 -10.25
C SER A 538 28.84 32.85 -10.18
N LEU A 539 28.34 32.54 -8.99
CA LEU A 539 26.98 32.07 -8.81
C LEU A 539 25.98 33.22 -8.98
N GLN A 540 25.00 33.02 -9.84
CA GLN A 540 23.98 34.01 -10.14
C GLN A 540 22.76 33.86 -9.22
N CYS A 541 22.23 34.98 -8.76
CA CYS A 541 20.99 34.98 -7.99
C CYS A 541 19.82 34.39 -8.83
N GLY A 542 19.12 33.42 -8.30
CA GLY A 542 18.10 32.63 -9.01
C GLY A 542 18.61 31.32 -9.60
N GLU A 543 19.91 31.04 -9.50
CA GLU A 543 20.47 29.79 -10.04
C GLU A 543 20.03 28.58 -9.21
N THR A 544 19.72 27.48 -9.90
CA THR A 544 19.35 26.20 -9.27
C THR A 544 20.59 25.36 -9.02
N LEU A 545 20.69 24.81 -7.84
CA LEU A 545 21.84 24.04 -7.35
C LEU A 545 21.38 22.64 -6.97
N SER A 546 22.15 21.61 -7.36
CA SER A 546 21.94 20.23 -6.94
C SER A 546 22.89 19.84 -5.83
N LEU A 547 22.33 19.26 -4.76
CA LEU A 547 23.08 18.55 -3.73
C LEU A 547 22.89 17.05 -3.97
N ASN A 548 23.98 16.35 -4.23
CA ASN A 548 23.99 14.92 -4.41
C ASN A 548 24.41 14.24 -3.10
N ALA A 549 23.69 13.22 -2.69
CA ALA A 549 24.00 12.39 -1.53
C ALA A 549 24.19 10.93 -1.97
N GLU A 550 25.35 10.36 -1.68
CA GLU A 550 25.57 8.91 -1.77
C GLU A 550 25.42 8.33 -0.37
N ILE A 551 24.41 7.48 -0.19
CA ILE A 551 24.02 6.94 1.10
C ILE A 551 24.35 5.44 1.12
N SER A 552 25.08 5.01 2.15
CA SER A 552 25.39 3.60 2.38
C SER A 552 25.29 3.24 3.86
N PHE A 553 24.75 2.05 4.15
CA PHE A 553 24.63 1.49 5.49
C PHE A 553 24.40 -0.01 5.47
N SER A 554 24.58 -0.66 6.62
CA SER A 554 24.17 -2.05 6.86
C SER A 554 22.97 -2.08 7.81
N GLN A 555 22.06 -3.03 7.60
CA GLN A 555 20.93 -3.27 8.49
C GLN A 555 20.58 -4.76 8.54
N ASP A 556 20.00 -5.21 9.64
CA ASP A 556 19.63 -6.63 9.85
C ASP A 556 18.51 -7.12 8.92
N THR A 557 17.87 -6.20 8.18
CA THR A 557 16.81 -6.48 7.22
C THR A 557 17.31 -6.59 5.77
N ALA A 558 18.63 -6.56 5.55
CA ALA A 558 19.23 -6.70 4.22
C ALA A 558 20.51 -7.56 4.29
N GLN A 559 20.67 -8.50 3.36
CA GLN A 559 21.86 -9.37 3.30
C GLN A 559 23.15 -8.63 2.92
N GLN A 560 23.03 -7.54 2.17
CA GLN A 560 24.15 -6.75 1.68
C GLN A 560 24.00 -5.30 2.16
N PRO A 561 25.10 -4.54 2.23
CA PRO A 561 25.01 -3.12 2.46
C PRO A 561 24.07 -2.45 1.47
N VAL A 562 23.18 -1.63 1.99
CA VAL A 562 22.24 -0.85 1.18
C VAL A 562 22.99 0.39 0.67
N ASN A 563 22.90 0.64 -0.64
CA ASN A 563 23.49 1.80 -1.28
C ASN A 563 22.48 2.44 -2.21
N TYR A 564 22.30 3.74 -2.11
CA TYR A 564 21.48 4.52 -3.04
C TYR A 564 21.92 5.98 -3.09
N GLN A 565 21.44 6.68 -4.10
CA GLN A 565 21.67 8.10 -4.29
C GLN A 565 20.37 8.87 -4.07
N GLN A 566 20.51 10.06 -3.49
CA GLN A 566 19.43 11.03 -3.35
C GLN A 566 19.93 12.39 -3.81
N GLU A 567 19.10 13.11 -4.55
CA GLU A 567 19.35 14.47 -4.97
C GLU A 567 18.37 15.43 -4.28
N LEU A 568 18.88 16.54 -3.77
CA LEU A 568 18.07 17.66 -3.31
C LEU A 568 18.38 18.88 -4.18
N THR A 569 17.33 19.63 -4.50
CA THR A 569 17.44 20.85 -5.32
C THR A 569 17.29 22.08 -4.45
N PHE A 570 18.19 23.05 -4.63
CA PHE A 570 18.15 24.35 -3.97
C PHE A 570 18.10 25.47 -5.02
N THR A 571 17.56 26.61 -4.63
CA THR A 571 17.62 27.85 -5.42
C THR A 571 18.44 28.89 -4.66
N TYR A 572 19.42 29.52 -5.30
CA TYR A 572 20.13 30.63 -4.72
C TYR A 572 19.26 31.88 -4.75
N GLY A 573 18.75 32.27 -3.60
CA GLY A 573 17.79 33.36 -3.41
C GLY A 573 16.34 32.88 -3.23
N VAL A 574 15.57 33.69 -2.54
CA VAL A 574 14.11 33.50 -2.38
C VAL A 574 13.43 34.12 -3.61
N PRO A 575 12.59 33.37 -4.35
CA PRO A 575 11.82 33.93 -5.45
C PRO A 575 10.94 35.09 -4.98
N VAL A 576 10.95 36.21 -5.69
CA VAL A 576 10.10 37.38 -5.45
C VAL A 576 8.91 37.31 -6.39
N LEU A 577 7.72 37.14 -5.83
CA LEU A 577 6.50 37.08 -6.64
C LEU A 577 6.00 38.49 -6.99
N SER A 578 5.33 38.62 -8.13
CA SER A 578 4.67 39.85 -8.56
C SER A 578 3.51 40.30 -7.64
N GLN A 579 3.02 39.37 -6.78
CA GLN A 579 2.01 39.65 -5.78
C GLN A 579 2.56 39.35 -4.38
N PRO A 580 2.13 40.11 -3.35
CA PRO A 580 2.64 39.87 -2.00
C PRO A 580 2.13 38.55 -1.42
N LEU A 581 2.93 37.90 -0.60
CA LEU A 581 2.52 36.74 0.18
C LEU A 581 1.45 37.13 1.21
N GLN A 582 0.47 36.28 1.34
CA GLN A 582 -0.49 36.35 2.44
C GLN A 582 0.07 35.58 3.62
N HIS A 583 0.41 36.29 4.69
CA HIS A 583 0.72 35.67 5.97
C HIS A 583 -0.57 35.21 6.65
N SER A 584 -0.61 33.94 7.02
CA SER A 584 -1.75 33.30 7.66
C SER A 584 -1.27 32.55 8.88
N GLN A 585 -2.13 32.38 9.86
CA GLN A 585 -1.92 31.46 10.98
C GLN A 585 -3.09 30.47 11.01
N GLN A 586 -3.61 30.15 9.81
CA GLN A 586 -4.76 29.26 9.66
C GLN A 586 -4.39 27.85 10.12
N ALA A 587 -5.16 27.33 11.06
CA ALA A 587 -5.02 25.93 11.48
C ALA A 587 -5.45 24.99 10.36
N ILE A 588 -4.73 23.89 10.20
CA ILE A 588 -5.16 22.72 9.44
C ILE A 588 -5.81 21.79 10.48
N PRO A 589 -7.13 21.64 10.48
CA PRO A 589 -7.82 20.81 11.45
C PRO A 589 -7.46 19.34 11.25
N ASP A 590 -7.41 18.58 12.32
CA ASP A 590 -7.27 17.14 12.31
C ASP A 590 -8.53 16.46 11.73
N ALA A 591 -8.35 15.38 10.98
CA ALA A 591 -9.44 14.51 10.56
C ALA A 591 -10.14 13.87 11.78
N ARG A 592 -11.41 13.53 11.67
CA ARG A 592 -12.18 12.97 12.79
C ARG A 592 -13.00 11.76 12.36
N GLN A 593 -12.92 10.70 13.14
CA GLN A 593 -13.85 9.59 13.00
C GLN A 593 -15.24 9.97 13.50
N ILE A 594 -16.27 9.81 12.68
CA ILE A 594 -17.63 10.27 12.99
C ILE A 594 -18.61 9.13 13.31
N ASN A 595 -18.24 7.87 13.11
CA ASN A 595 -19.06 6.72 13.48
C ASN A 595 -18.20 5.49 13.83
N GLN A 596 -18.86 4.47 14.41
CA GLN A 596 -18.20 3.21 14.78
C GLN A 596 -17.74 2.38 13.56
N ASN A 597 -18.22 2.70 12.36
CA ASN A 597 -17.86 2.00 11.11
C ASN A 597 -16.62 2.61 10.43
N GLY A 598 -15.87 3.45 11.14
CA GLY A 598 -14.61 4.01 10.64
C GLY A 598 -14.75 5.17 9.65
N LYS A 599 -15.97 5.69 9.39
CA LYS A 599 -16.14 6.86 8.51
C LYS A 599 -15.37 8.06 9.07
N ILE A 600 -14.47 8.60 8.25
CA ILE A 600 -13.65 9.76 8.59
C ILE A 600 -14.25 11.02 7.97
N LEU A 601 -14.35 12.09 8.76
CA LEU A 601 -14.55 13.43 8.29
C LEU A 601 -13.18 14.09 8.15
N LEU A 602 -12.85 14.52 6.93
CA LEU A 602 -11.57 15.16 6.65
C LEU A 602 -11.44 16.47 7.42
N GLY A 603 -10.20 16.77 7.83
CA GLY A 603 -9.85 18.10 8.30
C GLY A 603 -9.64 19.02 7.09
N GLU A 604 -10.30 20.17 7.02
CA GLU A 604 -10.19 21.08 5.87
C GLU A 604 -9.81 22.48 6.31
N ALA A 605 -8.84 23.07 5.63
CA ALA A 605 -8.47 24.47 5.73
C ALA A 605 -8.55 25.12 4.35
N LEU A 606 -9.36 26.17 4.23
CA LEU A 606 -9.51 26.96 3.02
C LEU A 606 -8.97 28.39 3.29
N VAL A 607 -8.00 28.82 2.48
CA VAL A 607 -7.42 30.17 2.58
C VAL A 607 -7.52 30.87 1.24
N ALA A 608 -8.36 31.90 1.19
CA ALA A 608 -8.57 32.67 -0.02
C ALA A 608 -7.53 33.78 -0.16
N LEU A 609 -7.05 34.03 -1.38
CA LEU A 609 -6.17 35.14 -1.75
C LEU A 609 -6.76 35.87 -2.94
N ASN A 610 -7.07 37.17 -2.79
CA ASN A 610 -7.56 37.97 -3.87
C ASN A 610 -6.42 38.67 -4.61
N VAL A 611 -6.23 38.32 -5.87
CA VAL A 611 -5.25 38.96 -6.76
C VAL A 611 -5.94 40.12 -7.49
N PRO A 612 -5.41 41.35 -7.37
CA PRO A 612 -6.05 42.56 -7.90
C PRO A 612 -6.06 42.59 -9.44
N ALA A 613 -6.96 43.43 -9.98
CA ALA A 613 -7.01 43.65 -11.43
C ALA A 613 -5.66 44.21 -11.95
N GLY A 614 -5.28 43.76 -13.17
CA GLY A 614 -4.03 44.14 -13.79
C GLY A 614 -2.85 43.21 -13.50
N ALA A 615 -3.04 42.10 -12.79
CA ALA A 615 -2.00 41.12 -12.51
C ALA A 615 -1.51 40.32 -13.75
N GLY A 616 -2.20 40.44 -14.89
CA GLY A 616 -1.83 39.76 -16.12
C GLY A 616 -2.38 38.35 -16.21
N LEU A 617 -1.73 37.55 -17.07
CA LEU A 617 -2.06 36.14 -17.29
C LEU A 617 -1.01 35.24 -16.63
N VAL A 618 -1.40 34.03 -16.32
CA VAL A 618 -0.48 32.96 -15.90
C VAL A 618 0.50 32.69 -17.06
N SER A 619 1.78 32.90 -16.81
CA SER A 619 2.88 32.71 -17.74
C SER A 619 3.83 31.59 -17.25
N TYR A 620 4.86 31.26 -18.02
CA TYR A 620 5.86 30.26 -17.65
C TYR A 620 6.63 30.60 -16.36
N ASP A 621 6.70 31.91 -15.99
CA ASP A 621 7.31 32.39 -14.76
C ASP A 621 6.37 32.33 -13.54
N PHE A 622 5.17 31.80 -13.71
CA PHE A 622 4.20 31.67 -12.62
C PHE A 622 4.70 30.69 -11.56
N ALA A 623 4.53 31.09 -10.31
CA ALA A 623 4.87 30.27 -9.17
C ALA A 623 3.85 30.44 -8.02
N ILE A 624 3.81 29.42 -7.18
CA ILE A 624 3.07 29.40 -5.93
C ILE A 624 4.08 29.20 -4.79
N GLN A 625 4.12 30.12 -3.83
CA GLN A 625 4.90 29.93 -2.61
C GLN A 625 4.00 29.48 -1.48
N LEU A 626 4.45 28.50 -0.70
CA LEU A 626 3.72 27.95 0.43
C LEU A 626 4.67 27.64 1.58
N SER A 627 4.28 28.04 2.78
CA SER A 627 4.92 27.65 4.03
C SER A 627 3.88 27.10 4.98
N LEU A 628 4.06 25.87 5.41
CA LEU A 628 3.17 25.19 6.34
C LEU A 628 3.91 24.23 7.27
N SER A 629 3.28 23.89 8.40
CA SER A 629 3.78 22.89 9.33
C SER A 629 2.72 21.82 9.58
N HIS A 630 3.16 20.56 9.65
CA HIS A 630 2.35 19.41 10.04
C HIS A 630 3.28 18.29 10.54
N PRO A 631 2.97 17.59 11.64
CA PRO A 631 3.83 16.51 12.13
C PRO A 631 3.98 15.36 11.13
N ARG A 632 2.97 15.13 10.29
CA ARG A 632 2.92 14.02 9.33
C ARG A 632 2.36 14.48 7.98
N PHE A 633 3.24 14.84 7.05
CA PHE A 633 2.86 15.36 5.73
C PHE A 633 2.13 14.34 4.84
N SER A 634 2.30 13.05 5.08
CA SER A 634 1.55 12.00 4.38
C SER A 634 0.03 12.05 4.62
N ASP A 635 -0.41 12.82 5.59
CA ASP A 635 -1.84 13.03 5.87
C ASP A 635 -2.45 14.11 4.98
N LEU A 636 -1.60 14.92 4.33
CA LEU A 636 -2.03 16.16 3.68
C LEU A 636 -2.16 16.01 2.16
N LYS A 637 -3.29 16.48 1.63
CA LYS A 637 -3.44 16.92 0.24
C LYS A 637 -3.52 18.44 0.20
N VAL A 638 -2.70 19.05 -0.64
CA VAL A 638 -2.68 20.51 -0.82
C VAL A 638 -3.01 20.82 -2.27
N THR A 639 -4.09 21.56 -2.47
CA THR A 639 -4.60 21.94 -3.79
C THR A 639 -4.74 23.46 -3.85
N VAL A 640 -4.46 24.05 -5.00
CA VAL A 640 -4.75 25.45 -5.28
C VAL A 640 -5.78 25.53 -6.39
N ARG A 641 -6.87 26.25 -6.14
CA ARG A 641 -7.91 26.51 -7.11
C ARG A 641 -7.79 27.93 -7.65
N ALA A 642 -7.65 28.04 -8.97
CA ALA A 642 -7.59 29.29 -9.71
C ALA A 642 -8.95 30.00 -9.76
N PRO A 643 -9.02 31.31 -10.08
CA PRO A 643 -10.26 32.03 -10.30
C PRO A 643 -11.19 31.46 -11.37
N SER A 644 -10.64 30.74 -12.35
CA SER A 644 -11.38 29.98 -13.37
C SER A 644 -12.16 28.79 -12.80
N GLY A 645 -11.84 28.35 -11.58
CA GLY A 645 -12.34 27.13 -10.95
C GLY A 645 -11.45 25.91 -11.18
N ARG A 646 -10.41 26.00 -12.01
CA ARG A 646 -9.45 24.92 -12.24
C ARG A 646 -8.57 24.73 -11.01
N SER A 647 -8.30 23.49 -10.65
CA SER A 647 -7.51 23.12 -9.47
C SER A 647 -6.22 22.42 -9.85
N VAL A 648 -5.13 22.70 -9.14
CA VAL A 648 -3.83 22.05 -9.27
C VAL A 648 -3.41 21.53 -7.92
N THR A 649 -3.00 20.26 -7.86
CA THR A 649 -2.49 19.63 -6.65
C THR A 649 -1.00 19.94 -6.50
N LEU A 650 -0.60 20.48 -5.36
CA LEU A 650 0.78 20.81 -5.00
C LEU A 650 1.44 19.68 -4.18
N LEU A 651 0.71 19.12 -3.22
CA LEU A 651 1.12 17.97 -2.42
C LEU A 651 -0.01 16.95 -2.41
N ASN A 652 0.31 15.69 -2.65
CA ASN A 652 -0.67 14.60 -2.67
C ASN A 652 -0.21 13.48 -1.74
N TYR A 653 -0.47 13.63 -0.44
CA TYR A 653 -0.16 12.62 0.59
C TYR A 653 1.29 12.13 0.56
N GLN A 654 2.20 13.00 0.19
CA GLN A 654 3.61 12.66 0.08
C GLN A 654 4.26 12.61 1.45
N SER A 655 5.01 11.56 1.72
CA SER A 655 5.83 11.49 2.92
C SER A 655 6.91 12.59 2.87
N PHE A 656 6.94 13.41 3.91
CA PHE A 656 8.00 14.39 4.13
C PHE A 656 8.40 14.31 5.60
N PRO A 657 9.69 14.06 5.88
CA PRO A 657 10.10 13.65 7.22
C PRO A 657 10.35 14.78 8.22
N LEU A 658 10.22 16.03 7.80
CA LEU A 658 10.33 17.19 8.68
C LEU A 658 8.96 17.79 8.96
N PRO A 659 8.73 18.38 10.15
CA PRO A 659 7.42 18.94 10.51
C PRO A 659 7.11 20.29 9.87
N GLU A 660 8.06 20.90 9.18
CA GLU A 660 7.90 22.20 8.52
C GLU A 660 8.42 22.14 7.09
N LYS A 661 7.70 22.76 6.16
CA LYS A 661 8.06 22.84 4.75
C LYS A 661 7.77 24.24 4.23
N THR A 662 8.78 24.84 3.61
CA THR A 662 8.64 26.07 2.81
C THR A 662 9.13 25.77 1.42
N ASP A 663 8.28 25.95 0.42
CA ASP A 663 8.61 25.60 -0.96
C ASP A 663 8.00 26.58 -1.96
N THR A 664 8.60 26.58 -3.16
CA THR A 664 8.10 27.32 -4.33
C THR A 664 7.79 26.30 -5.45
N PHE A 665 6.51 26.23 -5.79
CA PHE A 665 6.00 25.38 -6.85
C PHE A 665 6.01 26.19 -8.16
N THR A 666 6.71 25.66 -9.16
CA THR A 666 6.88 26.24 -10.49
C THR A 666 6.48 25.24 -11.57
N MET A 667 6.32 25.69 -12.81
CA MET A 667 6.04 24.76 -13.91
C MET A 667 7.17 23.74 -14.17
N ALA A 668 8.40 24.03 -13.71
CA ALA A 668 9.53 23.12 -13.81
C ALA A 668 9.47 21.96 -12.81
N ASN A 669 8.92 22.19 -11.61
CA ASN A 669 8.85 21.17 -10.54
C ASN A 669 7.44 20.67 -10.24
N THR A 670 6.40 21.24 -10.86
CA THR A 670 4.99 20.91 -10.63
C THR A 670 4.23 20.94 -11.96
N ALA A 671 4.20 19.80 -12.64
CA ALA A 671 3.69 19.69 -14.01
C ALA A 671 2.23 20.18 -14.17
N GLY A 672 1.37 19.97 -13.17
CA GLY A 672 -0.03 20.44 -13.19
C GLY A 672 -0.20 21.96 -13.31
N LEU A 673 0.82 22.76 -12.96
CA LEU A 673 0.75 24.22 -13.12
C LEU A 673 0.69 24.66 -14.58
N SER A 674 1.19 23.85 -15.50
CA SER A 674 1.10 24.14 -16.94
C SER A 674 -0.35 24.19 -17.46
N GLU A 675 -1.28 23.55 -16.77
CA GLU A 675 -2.71 23.57 -17.12
C GLU A 675 -3.35 24.95 -16.91
N LEU A 676 -2.72 25.80 -16.11
CA LEU A 676 -3.18 27.18 -15.85
C LEU A 676 -2.64 28.21 -16.85
N LEU A 677 -1.74 27.82 -17.77
CA LEU A 677 -1.15 28.74 -18.74
C LEU A 677 -2.19 29.52 -19.53
N GLY A 678 -2.01 30.86 -19.58
CA GLY A 678 -2.90 31.76 -20.29
C GLY A 678 -4.18 32.14 -19.56
N GLU A 679 -4.43 31.58 -18.36
CA GLU A 679 -5.57 32.01 -17.54
C GLU A 679 -5.31 33.37 -16.86
N PRO A 680 -6.36 34.18 -16.60
CA PRO A 680 -6.20 35.41 -15.83
C PRO A 680 -5.70 35.14 -14.41
N MET A 681 -4.64 35.81 -13.97
CA MET A 681 -4.21 35.77 -12.58
C MET A 681 -5.16 36.52 -11.64
N THR A 682 -5.89 37.52 -12.17
CA THR A 682 -6.82 38.37 -11.41
C THR A 682 -7.98 37.55 -10.86
N GLY A 683 -8.30 37.74 -9.59
CA GLY A 683 -9.48 37.14 -8.97
C GLY A 683 -9.15 36.40 -7.68
N ASN A 684 -10.07 35.53 -7.26
CA ASN A 684 -9.99 34.85 -5.99
C ASN A 684 -9.34 33.45 -6.18
N TRP A 685 -8.13 33.33 -5.70
CA TRP A 685 -7.42 32.05 -5.56
C TRP A 685 -7.73 31.43 -4.22
N VAL A 686 -7.83 30.11 -4.15
CA VAL A 686 -8.11 29.38 -2.90
C VAL A 686 -7.07 28.29 -2.72
N LEU A 687 -6.32 28.39 -1.63
CA LEU A 687 -5.51 27.27 -1.11
C LEU A 687 -6.41 26.37 -0.28
N GLU A 688 -6.47 25.11 -0.62
CA GLU A 688 -7.20 24.07 0.07
C GLU A 688 -6.21 23.04 0.61
N VAL A 689 -6.21 22.83 1.93
CA VAL A 689 -5.40 21.82 2.59
C VAL A 689 -6.33 20.87 3.30
N THR A 690 -6.25 19.61 2.94
CA THR A 690 -7.07 18.53 3.50
C THR A 690 -6.19 17.58 4.29
N ASP A 691 -6.56 17.31 5.54
CA ASP A 691 -6.00 16.27 6.39
C ASP A 691 -6.95 15.07 6.43
N ARG A 692 -6.40 13.89 6.25
CA ARG A 692 -7.18 12.66 6.14
C ARG A 692 -7.06 11.69 7.31
N VAL A 693 -6.06 11.86 8.16
CA VAL A 693 -5.72 10.88 9.21
C VAL A 693 -5.86 11.52 10.56
N THR A 694 -6.56 10.87 11.47
CA THR A 694 -6.77 11.35 12.83
C THR A 694 -5.50 11.36 13.67
N GLY A 695 -5.41 12.28 14.63
CA GLY A 695 -4.39 12.33 15.66
C GLY A 695 -3.36 13.46 15.53
N GLN A 696 -3.34 14.17 14.40
CA GLN A 696 -2.39 15.26 14.17
C GLN A 696 -3.08 16.49 13.56
N SER A 697 -2.54 17.65 13.80
CA SER A 697 -3.02 18.90 13.21
C SER A 697 -1.84 19.77 12.80
N GLY A 698 -2.08 20.67 11.85
CA GLY A 698 -1.03 21.52 11.31
C GLY A 698 -1.41 23.00 11.24
N LYS A 699 -0.58 23.77 10.53
CA LYS A 699 -0.78 25.20 10.34
C LYS A 699 -0.23 25.68 9.01
N ILE A 700 -0.97 26.58 8.34
CA ILE A 700 -0.51 27.33 7.19
C ILE A 700 0.10 28.65 7.70
N HIS A 701 1.38 28.91 7.38
CA HIS A 701 2.08 30.12 7.81
C HIS A 701 1.99 31.24 6.80
N SER A 702 2.23 30.93 5.52
CA SER A 702 2.07 31.89 4.43
C SER A 702 1.88 31.18 3.11
N TRP A 703 1.22 31.86 2.17
CA TRP A 703 1.15 31.42 0.79
C TRP A 703 0.93 32.58 -0.16
N GLY A 704 1.20 32.38 -1.43
CA GLY A 704 0.97 33.41 -2.45
C GLY A 704 1.14 32.85 -3.85
N VAL A 705 0.59 33.57 -4.83
CA VAL A 705 0.67 33.25 -6.26
C VAL A 705 1.18 34.47 -7.01
N GLY A 706 1.93 34.30 -8.08
CA GLY A 706 2.38 35.39 -8.91
C GLY A 706 3.42 34.97 -9.93
N ALA A 707 3.78 35.86 -10.86
CA ALA A 707 4.97 35.67 -11.69
C ALA A 707 6.23 35.91 -10.87
N VAL A 708 7.26 35.11 -11.05
CA VAL A 708 8.59 35.37 -10.45
C VAL A 708 9.20 36.54 -11.15
N THR A 709 9.42 37.66 -10.43
CA THR A 709 9.97 38.90 -10.96
C THR A 709 11.47 39.04 -10.74
N GLY A 710 12.04 38.17 -9.93
CA GLY A 710 13.45 38.13 -9.56
C GLY A 710 13.66 37.25 -8.34
N TYR A 711 14.86 37.31 -7.78
CA TYR A 711 15.24 36.56 -6.58
C TYR A 711 15.92 37.49 -5.58
N ASP A 712 15.57 37.30 -4.30
CA ASP A 712 16.26 38.02 -3.20
C ASP A 712 17.30 37.10 -2.58
N CYS A 713 18.56 37.38 -2.84
CA CYS A 713 19.71 36.66 -2.30
C CYS A 713 20.23 37.21 -1.01
N SER A 714 19.76 38.37 -0.56
CA SER A 714 20.32 39.16 0.55
C SER A 714 19.60 38.96 1.88
N GLN A 715 18.63 38.11 1.98
CA GLN A 715 17.85 37.96 3.21
C GLN A 715 18.67 37.48 4.39
N THR A 716 19.03 38.42 5.23
CA THR A 716 19.29 38.15 6.64
C THR A 716 17.95 37.81 7.29
N GLY A 717 17.77 36.57 7.80
CA GLY A 717 16.58 36.17 8.51
C GLY A 717 16.27 37.10 9.68
N THR A 718 15.49 38.13 9.46
CA THR A 718 14.82 38.89 10.52
C THR A 718 13.40 38.37 10.65
N SER A 719 13.22 37.52 11.63
CA SER A 719 11.92 37.40 12.29
C SER A 719 11.54 38.79 12.77
N THR A 720 10.70 39.47 12.00
CA THR A 720 10.03 40.68 12.48
C THR A 720 8.89 40.26 13.37
N ASP A 721 9.19 40.03 14.64
CA ASP A 721 8.23 40.15 15.72
C ASP A 721 7.99 41.66 15.94
N PRO A 722 6.78 42.23 15.75
CA PRO A 722 6.51 43.68 15.88
C PRO A 722 6.44 44.17 17.32
N GLN A 723 6.91 43.41 18.30
CA GLN A 723 6.92 43.86 19.71
C GLN A 723 8.29 43.74 20.35
N ASN A 724 9.21 44.60 20.02
CA ASN A 724 10.21 45.13 20.97
C ASN A 724 10.93 46.36 20.40
N LYS A 725 10.26 47.53 20.45
CA LYS A 725 10.96 48.81 20.45
C LYS A 725 11.30 49.14 21.91
N GLN A 726 12.45 48.71 22.37
CA GLN A 726 13.01 49.24 23.61
C GLN A 726 14.03 50.32 23.26
N THR A 727 13.60 51.56 23.54
CA THR A 727 14.46 52.73 23.52
C THR A 727 15.60 52.57 24.52
N THR A 728 16.80 52.73 24.04
CA THR A 728 17.99 52.94 24.87
C THR A 728 17.96 54.35 25.45
N ASP A 729 17.83 54.47 26.76
CA ASP A 729 18.42 55.52 27.56
C ASP A 729 18.76 54.97 28.94
N ASN A 730 20.03 55.03 29.26
CA ASN A 730 20.65 54.87 30.58
C ASN A 730 21.02 56.30 31.03
N PRO A 731 21.19 56.71 32.31
CA PRO A 731 21.53 55.92 33.51
C PRO A 731 20.86 56.40 34.81
N ALA A 732 20.81 55.61 35.86
CA ALA A 732 21.28 55.88 37.22
C ALA A 732 20.70 54.93 38.27
N LYS A 733 21.60 54.39 39.07
CA LYS A 733 21.40 53.76 40.37
C LYS A 733 21.42 54.85 41.46
N PRO A 734 20.98 54.69 42.73
CA PRO A 734 20.58 53.50 43.48
C PRO A 734 19.39 53.68 44.49
N GLU A 735 19.13 52.67 45.23
CA GLU A 735 18.83 52.56 46.65
C GLU A 735 17.59 51.77 47.09
N ASN A 736 17.89 50.90 48.03
CA ASN A 736 17.15 50.11 48.92
C ASN A 736 15.76 50.59 49.39
N SER A 737 14.83 49.66 49.51
CA SER A 737 14.20 49.38 50.82
C SER A 737 13.29 48.14 50.78
N SER A 738 13.51 47.35 51.81
CA SER A 738 12.79 46.24 52.34
C SER A 738 11.26 46.39 52.46
N SER A 739 10.51 45.29 52.26
CA SER A 739 9.66 44.64 53.24
C SER A 739 8.66 43.72 52.53
N SER A 740 8.75 42.48 52.83
CA SER A 740 7.94 41.58 53.67
C SER A 740 6.51 41.29 53.22
N GLY A 741 6.27 40.02 53.16
CA GLY A 741 4.98 39.40 53.46
C GLY A 741 4.33 38.65 52.34
N GLY A 742 4.40 37.40 52.41
CA GLY A 742 3.51 36.41 52.98
C GLY A 742 2.67 35.79 51.89
N GLY A 743 2.83 34.61 51.53
CA GLY A 743 2.39 33.37 52.13
C GLY A 743 1.02 33.00 51.64
N SER A 744 0.89 31.96 50.87
CA SER A 744 0.24 30.75 51.36
C SER A 744 0.01 29.72 50.26
N LEU A 745 0.41 28.53 50.61
CA LEU A 745 0.09 27.25 50.05
C LEU A 745 -1.42 26.96 49.97
N GLY A 746 -1.82 26.25 48.97
CA GLY A 746 -3.14 25.64 48.89
C GLY A 746 -3.07 24.34 48.10
N LEU A 747 -2.57 23.30 48.80
CA LEU A 747 -2.86 21.89 48.50
C LEU A 747 -4.32 21.59 48.81
N PHE A 748 -5.00 20.88 47.94
CA PHE A 748 -6.03 19.89 48.27
C PHE A 748 -6.19 19.04 47.02
N SER A 749 -5.62 17.85 46.95
CA SER A 749 -6.06 16.57 47.57
C SER A 749 -7.40 16.11 47.01
N LEU A 750 -7.27 15.09 46.16
CA LEU A 750 -7.69 13.70 46.39
C LEU A 750 -9.17 13.42 46.70
N LEU A 751 -9.68 12.50 45.95
CA LEU A 751 -10.43 11.33 46.37
C LEU A 751 -11.87 11.16 45.87
N PHE A 752 -12.06 9.93 45.42
CA PHE A 752 -13.31 9.14 45.35
C PHE A 752 -14.16 9.36 44.08
N GLY A 753 -14.54 8.32 43.38
CA GLY A 753 -14.73 6.97 43.81
C GLY A 753 -15.05 6.03 42.66
N VAL A 754 -14.50 4.90 42.83
CA VAL A 754 -14.94 3.63 42.30
C VAL A 754 -16.38 3.39 42.75
N VAL A 755 -17.28 2.91 41.90
CA VAL A 755 -18.26 1.85 42.20
C VAL A 755 -19.10 1.47 40.96
N MET A 756 -18.98 0.20 40.58
CA MET A 756 -19.98 -0.76 40.10
C MET A 756 -20.56 -0.56 38.69
N ALA A 757 -20.27 -1.40 37.75
CA ALA A 757 -20.54 -2.85 37.61
C ALA A 757 -22.03 -3.23 37.48
N LEU A 758 -22.26 -4.04 36.49
CA LEU A 758 -23.31 -5.03 36.28
C LEU A 758 -24.48 -4.72 35.34
N ALA A 759 -24.36 -5.42 34.25
CA ALA A 759 -25.41 -6.29 33.69
C ALA A 759 -26.57 -5.68 32.92
N ARG A 760 -26.60 -6.02 31.66
CA ARG A 760 -27.63 -6.84 30.97
C ARG A 760 -27.42 -6.74 29.45
N ARG A 761 -26.95 -7.81 28.85
CA ARG A 761 -27.70 -8.80 28.06
C ARG A 761 -29.02 -8.29 27.48
N ARG A 762 -29.09 -8.21 26.17
CA ARG A 762 -29.93 -8.92 25.21
C ARG A 762 -30.21 -8.10 23.95
N GLN A 763 -29.91 -8.76 22.86
CA GLN A 763 -30.73 -8.91 21.65
C GLN A 763 -31.02 -7.64 20.83
N PHE A 764 -30.42 -7.52 19.69
CA PHE A 764 -30.83 -8.12 18.41
C PHE A 764 -29.63 -8.22 17.50
#